data_ae53550a98c966d20c89e6c10824486e
#
_entry.id   ae53550a98c966d20c89e6c10824486e
#
_cell.length_a   1.000
_cell.length_b   1.000
_cell.length_c   1.000
_cell.angle_alpha   90.00
_cell.angle_beta   90.00
_cell.angle_gamma   90.00
#
_symmetry.space_group_name_H-M   'P 1'
#
loop_
_entity.id
_entity.type
_entity.pdbx_description
1 polymer ?
#
loop_
_entity_poly.entity_id
_entity_poly.type
_entity_poly.pdbx_seq_one_letter_code
_entity_poly.pdbx_strand_id
1 'polypeptide(L)'
;MTFNGILTTNKTEPQKSYLNYMHIPSFILGLKCLVSAYLISNSLGDENKATSEWWSLQPIQEISPPQNNNKELIKNSVDLFIQKKLKDNNLQPSSMADPRTQIRRLYFDLIGLPPDPKQIKEFESTPSDEAYRKIVNELLESKHYGERWGRHWLDIARFGESDGFERNNPRNNLWPFRDWVISALNDDMPYDEFVRMQIAGDIIKPGTEGTSAVAFLAAGLHNTVVGGSEFMKKTARQDELEEITGAVGQTFFGLTVNCARCHDHKYDPISQKEYYQLTSALGGVFHGERDVQDNRFVSQINDIEKEIQSINEQLGELDSVARKRAIEKREQEPKTQKRPKGPEPSSRWDFDQDLNDSIGKMHGVLSGGAKLENGALILNGSNSFVMTSAFEKDIHEKTLEAWVQLNDLNQKGSGVIGIQSTNGVIFDTIVYGEKTPHAWMAGSDTHKRSQNHGGQKEELAKEKPIHVAITYTKDGTITRYREGQVYGETYKTAFQKYDKGNTQIIFGMRHGTKAAPTGFLSGRILRAQFYDRALSPEEVAASAGTESNFISNQDILAQMSDDEKSRKNDLTNKVEKLRENLKNLQSQKKSKVYSVRAKSSPGVTYVLNRGHALQPTEQVSPGSVKAVTGPVAEFGIAPDAPDSERRKKLAEWITHPKNPLFTRVITNRLWHYHFGAGLIKTPNDLGFSGGHPSHPELLDWLALELEKNQYSLKHLHKLMVNSRAYRQSSKPNPNNLDKDSDNKFLWRKSPSRLEAESLRDSMLKVSGKLNNKMGGPGFRDVTFRSLNGTTYYTPFDKEDPELNRRTVYRFSPRGQRSAILDAFDCPDPSTTAPKRSVTTTPIQALALFNNAFVLRMADGFAERLKKESKSLNEQVQRAYELAYGRNPDEEEVNLGLEISQNHGLNALCRVLFNSNEFVVIE
;
A
#
# COMPACT_ATOMS: atom_id res chain seq x y z
N MET A 1 33.26 -39.38 34.95
CA MET A 1 34.67 -39.78 35.05
C MET A 1 35.47 -38.59 34.55
N THR A 2 36.19 -38.01 35.50
CA THR A 2 37.16 -36.93 35.42
C THR A 2 38.38 -37.30 34.57
N PHE A 3 38.95 -36.40 33.80
CA PHE A 3 40.39 -36.11 33.89
C PHE A 3 40.68 -34.69 33.34
N ASN A 4 41.39 -33.98 34.22
CA ASN A 4 42.02 -32.67 34.04
C ASN A 4 43.40 -32.78 33.38
N GLY A 5 43.88 -31.64 32.91
CA GLY A 5 45.28 -31.25 32.92
C GLY A 5 45.86 -30.94 31.55
N ILE A 6 46.61 -29.95 31.23
CA ILE A 6 47.38 -28.93 31.93
C ILE A 6 47.84 -27.91 30.91
N LEU A 7 47.85 -26.64 31.27
CA LEU A 7 48.53 -25.52 30.64
C LEU A 7 50.04 -25.74 30.42
N THR A 8 50.61 -25.26 29.35
CA THR A 8 51.90 -24.53 29.43
C THR A 8 52.01 -23.51 28.28
N THR A 9 52.32 -22.32 28.66
CA THR A 9 52.77 -21.14 27.90
C THR A 9 54.16 -21.37 27.27
N ASN A 10 54.40 -20.81 26.06
CA ASN A 10 55.68 -20.12 25.84
C ASN A 10 55.58 -19.09 24.73
N LYS A 11 55.95 -17.86 25.06
CA LYS A 11 56.28 -16.74 24.18
C LYS A 11 57.68 -17.02 23.57
N THR A 12 57.87 -16.62 22.30
CA THR A 12 59.09 -15.92 21.86
C THR A 12 58.85 -15.22 20.53
N GLU A 13 59.27 -13.99 20.51
CA GLU A 13 59.39 -13.03 19.40
C GLU A 13 60.70 -13.28 18.59
N PRO A 14 61.08 -12.42 17.64
CA PRO A 14 61.11 -12.68 16.21
C PRO A 14 62.53 -12.77 15.64
N GLN A 15 62.69 -13.35 14.47
CA GLN A 15 63.97 -13.20 13.76
C GLN A 15 63.78 -12.66 12.33
N LYS A 16 64.54 -11.59 12.08
CA LYS A 16 64.79 -10.92 10.80
C LYS A 16 65.76 -11.70 9.93
N SER A 17 65.72 -11.28 8.66
CA SER A 17 66.80 -11.40 7.60
C SER A 17 66.83 -12.73 6.84
N TYR A 18 66.89 -12.69 5.50
CA TYR A 18 67.83 -12.03 4.58
C TYR A 18 67.22 -11.88 3.18
N LEU A 19 67.46 -10.70 2.61
CA LEU A 19 67.47 -10.49 1.15
C LEU A 19 68.67 -11.19 0.51
N ASN A 20 68.46 -11.79 -0.68
CA ASN A 20 69.43 -11.64 -1.75
C ASN A 20 68.84 -12.04 -3.11
N TYR A 21 68.78 -11.04 -3.97
CA TYR A 21 69.07 -10.93 -5.40
C TYR A 21 69.04 -12.17 -6.28
N MET A 22 68.18 -12.18 -7.27
CA MET A 22 68.57 -12.45 -8.64
C MET A 22 67.77 -11.61 -9.64
N HIS A 23 68.48 -10.83 -10.43
CA HIS A 23 68.01 -9.91 -11.47
C HIS A 23 67.68 -10.62 -12.80
N ILE A 24 66.48 -10.42 -13.38
CA ILE A 24 66.12 -9.97 -14.75
C ILE A 24 66.53 -10.85 -15.94
N PRO A 25 65.68 -11.08 -16.99
CA PRO A 25 64.83 -10.11 -17.68
C PRO A 25 63.46 -10.65 -18.12
N SER A 26 62.40 -10.18 -17.49
CA SER A 26 61.02 -10.53 -17.92
C SER A 26 60.21 -9.35 -18.44
N PHE A 27 60.78 -8.14 -18.58
CA PHE A 27 60.02 -6.94 -18.93
C PHE A 27 59.77 -6.80 -20.45
N ILE A 28 60.53 -7.43 -21.30
CA ILE A 28 60.38 -7.32 -22.78
C ILE A 28 59.44 -8.38 -23.34
N LEU A 29 59.33 -9.55 -22.67
CA LEU A 29 58.36 -10.58 -23.09
C LEU A 29 56.91 -10.23 -22.67
N GLY A 30 56.76 -9.60 -21.49
CA GLY A 30 55.46 -9.15 -20.99
C GLY A 30 54.82 -8.04 -21.83
N LEU A 31 55.63 -7.11 -22.37
CA LEU A 31 55.12 -6.03 -23.22
C LEU A 31 54.72 -6.53 -24.62
N LYS A 32 55.39 -7.53 -25.18
CA LYS A 32 54.96 -8.18 -26.46
C LYS A 32 53.68 -9.01 -26.28
N CYS A 33 53.51 -9.71 -25.17
CA CYS A 33 52.27 -10.43 -24.86
C CYS A 33 51.13 -9.48 -24.59
N LEU A 34 51.34 -8.34 -23.89
CA LEU A 34 50.32 -7.34 -23.65
C LEU A 34 49.93 -6.58 -24.93
N VAL A 35 50.86 -6.25 -25.79
CA VAL A 35 50.57 -5.63 -27.09
C VAL A 35 49.92 -6.62 -28.04
N SER A 36 50.31 -7.89 -28.05
CA SER A 36 49.64 -8.91 -28.84
C SER A 36 48.27 -9.27 -28.28
N ALA A 37 48.09 -9.32 -26.98
CA ALA A 37 46.76 -9.46 -26.35
C ALA A 37 45.86 -8.25 -26.58
N TYR A 38 46.43 -7.03 -26.60
CA TYR A 38 45.69 -5.80 -26.88
C TYR A 38 45.33 -5.70 -28.40
N LEU A 39 46.19 -6.15 -29.30
CA LEU A 39 45.87 -6.19 -30.72
C LEU A 39 44.95 -7.36 -31.09
N ILE A 40 45.05 -8.51 -30.41
CA ILE A 40 44.12 -9.64 -30.58
C ILE A 40 42.74 -9.30 -29.96
N SER A 41 42.69 -8.55 -28.85
CA SER A 41 41.40 -8.09 -28.28
C SER A 41 40.71 -7.04 -29.14
N ASN A 42 41.45 -6.25 -29.89
CA ASN A 42 40.88 -5.28 -30.83
C ASN A 42 40.51 -5.85 -32.22
N SER A 43 41.09 -6.99 -32.59
CA SER A 43 40.72 -7.67 -33.86
C SER A 43 39.66 -8.75 -33.70
N LEU A 44 39.33 -9.16 -32.47
CA LEU A 44 38.20 -10.06 -32.15
C LEU A 44 36.98 -9.29 -31.62
N GLY A 45 37.06 -7.94 -31.60
CA GLY A 45 36.06 -7.08 -30.92
C GLY A 45 34.79 -6.77 -31.70
N ASP A 46 34.72 -7.02 -33.02
CA ASP A 46 33.58 -6.58 -33.82
C ASP A 46 32.58 -7.67 -34.23
N GLU A 47 32.93 -8.94 -34.11
CA GLU A 47 32.02 -10.03 -34.51
C GLU A 47 31.07 -10.50 -33.39
N ASN A 48 31.21 -10.03 -32.17
CA ASN A 48 30.46 -10.51 -30.98
C ASN A 48 29.65 -9.44 -30.29
N LYS A 49 29.02 -8.52 -31.03
CA LYS A 49 28.12 -7.52 -30.48
C LYS A 49 26.78 -7.51 -31.20
N ALA A 50 25.68 -7.29 -30.47
CA ALA A 50 24.42 -6.94 -31.08
C ALA A 50 24.55 -5.58 -31.77
N THR A 51 24.06 -5.49 -32.99
CA THR A 51 23.86 -4.23 -33.71
C THR A 51 22.41 -3.76 -33.51
N SER A 52 22.06 -2.59 -34.02
CA SER A 52 20.65 -2.15 -34.10
C SER A 52 19.77 -3.11 -34.91
N GLU A 53 20.35 -4.02 -35.67
CA GLU A 53 19.66 -5.09 -36.42
C GLU A 53 19.40 -6.36 -35.59
N TRP A 54 19.81 -6.39 -34.31
CA TRP A 54 19.57 -7.53 -33.43
C TRP A 54 18.07 -7.89 -33.40
N TRP A 55 17.76 -9.18 -33.51
CA TRP A 55 16.41 -9.67 -33.73
C TRP A 55 15.35 -9.11 -32.76
N SER A 56 15.71 -8.97 -31.46
CA SER A 56 14.76 -8.50 -30.45
C SER A 56 14.43 -7.01 -30.55
N LEU A 57 15.33 -6.23 -31.14
CA LEU A 57 15.20 -4.78 -31.33
C LEU A 57 14.38 -4.45 -32.60
N GLN A 58 14.12 -5.44 -33.47
CA GLN A 58 13.39 -5.25 -34.69
C GLN A 58 11.88 -5.30 -34.49
N PRO A 59 11.08 -4.60 -35.31
CA PRO A 59 9.63 -4.65 -35.26
C PRO A 59 9.11 -6.08 -35.34
N ILE A 60 8.04 -6.37 -34.58
CA ILE A 60 7.33 -7.64 -34.69
C ILE A 60 6.63 -7.71 -36.04
N GLN A 61 6.87 -8.76 -36.79
CA GLN A 61 6.21 -8.98 -38.08
C GLN A 61 4.93 -9.79 -37.89
N GLU A 62 3.93 -9.52 -38.72
CA GLU A 62 2.71 -10.31 -38.72
C GLU A 62 3.00 -11.74 -39.19
N ILE A 63 2.69 -12.71 -38.36
CA ILE A 63 2.95 -14.12 -38.59
C ILE A 63 1.64 -14.89 -38.55
N SER A 64 1.36 -15.67 -39.59
CA SER A 64 0.23 -16.61 -39.59
C SER A 64 0.68 -17.96 -39.07
N PRO A 65 -0.15 -18.64 -38.21
CA PRO A 65 0.15 -19.99 -37.77
C PRO A 65 0.37 -20.95 -38.93
N PRO A 66 1.38 -21.86 -38.85
CA PRO A 66 1.63 -22.86 -39.88
C PRO A 66 0.45 -23.78 -40.11
N GLN A 67 0.28 -24.31 -41.34
CA GLN A 67 -0.74 -25.31 -41.62
C GLN A 67 -0.31 -26.71 -41.15
N ASN A 68 -1.24 -27.44 -40.55
CA ASN A 68 -1.04 -28.85 -40.19
C ASN A 68 -2.37 -29.60 -40.34
N ASN A 69 -2.33 -30.71 -41.08
CA ASN A 69 -3.53 -31.51 -41.38
C ASN A 69 -3.83 -32.54 -40.29
N ASN A 70 -2.93 -32.79 -39.35
CA ASN A 70 -3.16 -33.75 -38.27
C ASN A 70 -3.90 -33.09 -37.10
N LYS A 71 -5.23 -33.15 -37.12
CA LYS A 71 -6.11 -32.55 -36.09
C LYS A 71 -5.92 -33.14 -34.67
N GLU A 72 -5.42 -34.37 -34.56
CA GLU A 72 -5.20 -35.00 -33.25
C GLU A 72 -4.03 -34.39 -32.47
N LEU A 73 -3.09 -33.80 -33.19
CA LEU A 73 -1.92 -33.14 -32.60
C LEU A 73 -2.14 -31.65 -32.31
N ILE A 74 -3.32 -31.11 -32.62
CA ILE A 74 -3.61 -29.69 -32.56
C ILE A 74 -4.83 -29.42 -31.68
N LYS A 75 -4.66 -28.63 -30.63
CA LYS A 75 -5.74 -28.07 -29.82
C LYS A 75 -5.97 -26.58 -30.10
N ASN A 76 -4.90 -25.85 -30.40
CA ASN A 76 -4.95 -24.45 -30.79
C ASN A 76 -3.71 -24.04 -31.63
N SER A 77 -3.61 -22.75 -31.96
CA SER A 77 -2.54 -22.23 -32.84
C SER A 77 -1.13 -22.40 -32.23
N VAL A 78 -0.96 -22.47 -30.92
CA VAL A 78 0.34 -22.73 -30.27
C VAL A 78 0.92 -24.06 -30.75
N ASP A 79 0.07 -25.08 -30.81
CA ASP A 79 0.48 -26.42 -31.24
C ASP A 79 0.98 -26.46 -32.69
N LEU A 80 0.48 -25.61 -33.57
CA LEU A 80 0.92 -25.56 -34.96
C LEU A 80 2.41 -25.20 -35.06
N PHE A 81 2.83 -24.21 -34.28
CA PHE A 81 4.26 -23.82 -34.24
C PHE A 81 5.13 -24.92 -33.61
N ILE A 82 4.66 -25.51 -32.50
CA ILE A 82 5.40 -26.57 -31.81
C ILE A 82 5.52 -27.81 -32.73
N GLN A 83 4.43 -28.26 -33.38
CA GLN A 83 4.44 -29.42 -34.28
C GLN A 83 5.35 -29.21 -35.52
N LYS A 84 5.35 -27.99 -36.10
CA LYS A 84 6.28 -27.65 -37.17
C LYS A 84 7.73 -27.87 -36.69
N LYS A 85 8.09 -27.34 -35.51
CA LYS A 85 9.45 -27.41 -34.97
C LYS A 85 9.86 -28.83 -34.59
N LEU A 86 8.93 -29.63 -34.04
CA LEU A 86 9.16 -31.05 -33.77
C LEU A 86 9.44 -31.84 -35.06
N LYS A 87 8.64 -31.62 -36.10
CA LYS A 87 8.80 -32.24 -37.41
C LYS A 87 10.16 -31.89 -38.04
N ASP A 88 10.52 -30.60 -38.00
CA ASP A 88 11.79 -30.12 -38.55
C ASP A 88 13.04 -30.75 -37.88
N ASN A 89 12.88 -31.22 -36.61
CA ASN A 89 13.93 -31.85 -35.81
C ASN A 89 13.75 -33.38 -35.67
N ASN A 90 12.83 -33.98 -36.42
CA ASN A 90 12.51 -35.43 -36.35
C ASN A 90 12.23 -35.92 -34.93
N LEU A 91 11.42 -35.13 -34.17
CA LEU A 91 10.95 -35.45 -32.84
C LEU A 91 9.49 -35.81 -32.87
N GLN A 92 9.05 -36.71 -32.00
CA GLN A 92 7.65 -37.11 -31.85
C GLN A 92 7.08 -36.54 -30.56
N PRO A 93 5.90 -35.90 -30.60
CA PRO A 93 5.27 -35.40 -29.36
C PRO A 93 4.82 -36.56 -28.48
N SER A 94 4.94 -36.39 -27.15
CA SER A 94 4.43 -37.36 -26.19
C SER A 94 2.89 -37.49 -26.25
N SER A 95 2.35 -38.58 -25.74
CA SER A 95 0.90 -38.74 -25.53
C SER A 95 0.34 -37.65 -24.60
N MET A 96 -1.00 -37.53 -24.55
CA MET A 96 -1.63 -36.71 -23.52
C MET A 96 -1.35 -37.28 -22.13
N ALA A 97 -1.19 -36.41 -21.15
CA ALA A 97 -1.17 -36.82 -19.75
C ALA A 97 -2.52 -37.38 -19.31
N ASP A 98 -2.56 -38.20 -18.25
CA ASP A 98 -3.80 -38.64 -17.65
C ASP A 98 -4.61 -37.46 -17.07
N PRO A 99 -5.92 -37.61 -16.90
CA PRO A 99 -6.81 -36.55 -16.46
C PRO A 99 -6.39 -35.96 -15.10
N ARG A 100 -5.97 -36.76 -14.12
CA ARG A 100 -5.53 -36.30 -12.81
C ARG A 100 -4.30 -35.42 -12.92
N THR A 101 -3.29 -35.86 -13.66
CA THR A 101 -2.07 -35.07 -13.91
C THR A 101 -2.40 -33.74 -14.57
N GLN A 102 -3.29 -33.70 -15.58
CA GLN A 102 -3.69 -32.46 -16.22
C GLN A 102 -4.32 -31.48 -15.24
N ILE A 103 -5.23 -31.93 -14.37
CA ILE A 103 -5.93 -31.06 -13.42
C ILE A 103 -4.98 -30.60 -12.29
N ARG A 104 -4.18 -31.50 -11.72
CA ARG A 104 -3.20 -31.10 -10.69
C ARG A 104 -2.26 -30.04 -11.22
N ARG A 105 -1.70 -30.23 -12.43
CA ARG A 105 -0.83 -29.25 -13.10
C ARG A 105 -1.52 -27.91 -13.24
N LEU A 106 -2.73 -27.89 -13.75
CA LEU A 106 -3.50 -26.68 -14.01
C LEU A 106 -3.78 -25.87 -12.72
N TYR A 107 -4.18 -26.54 -11.64
CA TYR A 107 -4.47 -25.91 -10.35
C TYR A 107 -3.22 -25.29 -9.73
N PHE A 108 -2.11 -26.01 -9.71
CA PHE A 108 -0.86 -25.47 -9.18
C PHE A 108 -0.33 -24.31 -10.02
N ASP A 109 -0.48 -24.37 -11.31
CA ASP A 109 0.04 -23.36 -12.22
C ASP A 109 -0.79 -22.07 -12.15
N LEU A 110 -2.14 -22.18 -12.22
CA LEU A 110 -3.00 -21.01 -12.25
C LEU A 110 -3.29 -20.40 -10.87
N ILE A 111 -3.43 -21.20 -9.81
CA ILE A 111 -3.80 -20.70 -8.48
C ILE A 111 -2.84 -21.08 -7.35
N GLY A 112 -1.80 -21.91 -7.63
CA GLY A 112 -0.78 -22.30 -6.65
C GLY A 112 -1.27 -23.17 -5.49
N LEU A 113 -2.39 -23.87 -5.67
CA LEU A 113 -3.01 -24.76 -4.66
C LEU A 113 -3.40 -26.10 -5.32
N PRO A 114 -3.39 -27.21 -4.59
CA PRO A 114 -3.90 -28.49 -5.11
C PRO A 114 -5.41 -28.43 -5.37
N PRO A 115 -5.93 -29.16 -6.36
CA PRO A 115 -7.37 -29.37 -6.50
C PRO A 115 -7.92 -30.17 -5.32
N ASP A 116 -9.22 -30.04 -5.04
CA ASP A 116 -9.88 -30.91 -4.10
C ASP A 116 -10.16 -32.28 -4.73
N PRO A 117 -10.13 -33.41 -3.96
CA PRO A 117 -10.37 -34.76 -4.50
C PRO A 117 -11.65 -34.88 -5.31
N LYS A 118 -12.71 -34.15 -4.93
CA LYS A 118 -13.98 -34.09 -5.65
C LYS A 118 -13.81 -33.54 -7.07
N GLN A 119 -13.06 -32.46 -7.22
CA GLN A 119 -12.82 -31.82 -8.53
C GLN A 119 -12.02 -32.72 -9.47
N ILE A 120 -11.08 -33.49 -8.91
CA ILE A 120 -10.33 -34.50 -9.69
C ILE A 120 -11.28 -35.60 -10.18
N LYS A 121 -12.06 -36.19 -9.28
CA LYS A 121 -13.02 -37.28 -9.61
C LYS A 121 -14.06 -36.83 -10.63
N GLU A 122 -14.58 -35.62 -10.52
CA GLU A 122 -15.52 -35.03 -11.48
C GLU A 122 -14.92 -34.96 -12.89
N PHE A 123 -13.68 -34.48 -13.01
CA PHE A 123 -13.01 -34.40 -14.32
C PHE A 123 -12.60 -35.79 -14.85
N GLU A 124 -12.12 -36.70 -14.01
CA GLU A 124 -11.77 -38.08 -14.39
C GLU A 124 -12.98 -38.90 -14.89
N SER A 125 -14.18 -38.61 -14.37
CA SER A 125 -15.40 -39.31 -14.78
C SER A 125 -15.85 -38.96 -16.20
N THR A 126 -15.59 -37.74 -16.66
CA THR A 126 -16.00 -37.23 -18.00
C THR A 126 -14.94 -36.30 -18.61
N PRO A 127 -13.72 -36.81 -18.88
CA PRO A 127 -12.63 -35.97 -19.38
C PRO A 127 -12.92 -35.57 -20.84
N SER A 128 -13.05 -34.25 -21.05
CA SER A 128 -13.24 -33.67 -22.39
C SER A 128 -12.53 -32.34 -22.50
N ASP A 129 -12.28 -31.87 -23.72
CA ASP A 129 -11.69 -30.58 -23.97
C ASP A 129 -12.59 -29.43 -23.49
N GLU A 130 -13.89 -29.64 -23.50
CA GLU A 130 -14.87 -28.67 -23.01
C GLU A 130 -14.84 -28.56 -21.48
N ALA A 131 -14.85 -29.71 -20.79
CA ALA A 131 -14.69 -29.73 -19.32
C ALA A 131 -13.36 -29.10 -18.88
N TYR A 132 -12.27 -29.40 -19.61
CA TYR A 132 -10.98 -28.81 -19.34
C TYR A 132 -10.99 -27.27 -19.49
N ARG A 133 -11.53 -26.74 -20.62
CA ARG A 133 -11.66 -25.30 -20.86
C ARG A 133 -12.54 -24.61 -19.81
N LYS A 134 -13.59 -25.27 -19.34
CA LYS A 134 -14.45 -24.77 -18.25
C LYS A 134 -13.61 -24.55 -16.98
N ILE A 135 -12.84 -25.57 -16.57
CA ILE A 135 -11.96 -25.47 -15.38
C ILE A 135 -10.92 -24.36 -15.56
N VAL A 136 -10.30 -24.24 -16.75
CA VAL A 136 -9.36 -23.14 -17.05
C VAL A 136 -10.01 -21.77 -16.80
N ASN A 137 -11.24 -21.57 -17.28
CA ASN A 137 -11.94 -20.31 -17.07
C ASN A 137 -12.26 -20.05 -15.60
N GLU A 138 -12.76 -21.07 -14.87
CA GLU A 138 -13.05 -20.96 -13.43
C GLU A 138 -11.81 -20.60 -12.61
N LEU A 139 -10.66 -21.19 -12.92
CA LEU A 139 -9.40 -20.90 -12.23
C LEU A 139 -8.86 -19.49 -12.55
N LEU A 140 -9.00 -19.02 -13.77
CA LEU A 140 -8.61 -17.66 -14.16
C LEU A 140 -9.53 -16.59 -13.55
N GLU A 141 -10.79 -16.91 -13.24
CA GLU A 141 -11.71 -16.03 -12.51
C GLU A 141 -11.58 -16.13 -10.99
N SER A 142 -10.84 -17.13 -10.50
CA SER A 142 -10.56 -17.27 -9.07
C SER A 142 -9.69 -16.14 -8.55
N LYS A 143 -10.03 -15.58 -7.38
CA LYS A 143 -9.19 -14.59 -6.67
C LYS A 143 -7.77 -15.11 -6.36
N HIS A 144 -7.60 -16.43 -6.27
CA HIS A 144 -6.31 -17.09 -6.05
C HIS A 144 -5.37 -17.00 -7.27
N TYR A 145 -5.89 -16.69 -8.47
CA TYR A 145 -5.07 -16.42 -9.64
C TYR A 145 -4.13 -15.23 -9.40
N GLY A 146 -4.65 -14.11 -8.94
CA GLY A 146 -3.82 -12.93 -8.63
C GLY A 146 -2.82 -13.17 -7.50
N GLU A 147 -3.13 -14.01 -6.49
CA GLU A 147 -2.16 -14.41 -5.45
C GLU A 147 -0.99 -15.20 -6.04
N ARG A 148 -1.27 -16.14 -6.94
CA ARG A 148 -0.24 -16.96 -7.60
C ARG A 148 0.62 -16.13 -8.55
N TRP A 149 0.00 -15.43 -9.48
CA TRP A 149 0.72 -14.67 -10.51
C TRP A 149 1.29 -13.36 -9.97
N GLY A 150 0.64 -12.78 -8.95
CA GLY A 150 1.20 -11.68 -8.16
C GLY A 150 2.51 -12.06 -7.48
N ARG A 151 2.65 -13.30 -6.96
CA ARG A 151 3.91 -13.75 -6.36
C ARG A 151 5.05 -13.74 -7.38
N HIS A 152 4.81 -14.21 -8.60
CA HIS A 152 5.81 -14.13 -9.68
C HIS A 152 6.21 -12.69 -10.01
N TRP A 153 5.23 -11.77 -10.04
CA TRP A 153 5.51 -10.35 -10.26
C TRP A 153 6.31 -9.72 -9.13
N LEU A 154 6.01 -10.07 -7.89
CA LEU A 154 6.71 -9.56 -6.70
C LEU A 154 8.19 -9.99 -6.65
N ASP A 155 8.55 -11.14 -7.21
CA ASP A 155 9.95 -11.57 -7.38
C ASP A 155 10.70 -10.64 -8.34
N ILE A 156 10.05 -10.24 -9.43
CA ILE A 156 10.61 -9.31 -10.41
C ILE A 156 10.71 -7.90 -9.81
N ALA A 157 9.70 -7.50 -9.04
CA ALA A 157 9.63 -6.19 -8.37
C ALA A 157 10.57 -6.05 -7.17
N ARG A 158 11.33 -7.07 -6.79
CA ARG A 158 12.23 -7.07 -5.61
C ARG A 158 11.48 -6.74 -4.31
N PHE A 159 10.24 -7.25 -4.18
CA PHE A 159 9.36 -6.94 -3.08
C PHE A 159 9.92 -7.45 -1.75
N GLY A 160 10.45 -6.54 -0.94
CA GLY A 160 10.93 -6.83 0.41
C GLY A 160 10.47 -5.75 1.39
N GLU A 161 9.85 -6.19 2.48
CA GLU A 161 9.22 -5.31 3.46
C GLU A 161 10.21 -4.78 4.53
N SER A 162 11.48 -4.59 4.12
CA SER A 162 12.50 -3.88 4.91
C SER A 162 13.49 -3.17 3.98
N ASP A 163 14.27 -2.24 4.52
CA ASP A 163 15.19 -1.41 3.73
C ASP A 163 16.39 -2.19 3.16
N GLY A 164 16.84 -3.23 3.86
CA GLY A 164 18.12 -3.85 3.61
C GLY A 164 19.28 -3.03 4.21
N PHE A 165 20.51 -3.31 3.74
CA PHE A 165 21.73 -2.68 4.24
C PHE A 165 21.88 -2.76 5.78
N GLU A 166 22.66 -1.84 6.37
CA GLU A 166 23.02 -1.90 7.80
C GLU A 166 21.82 -1.70 8.75
N ARG A 167 20.90 -0.81 8.42
CA ARG A 167 19.76 -0.49 9.31
C ARG A 167 18.61 -1.48 9.18
N ASN A 168 18.38 -1.92 7.98
CA ASN A 168 17.35 -2.90 7.62
C ASN A 168 15.99 -2.66 8.30
N ASN A 169 15.53 -1.39 8.35
CA ASN A 169 14.27 -1.02 9.00
C ASN A 169 13.06 -1.65 8.30
N PRO A 170 12.00 -2.02 9.04
CA PRO A 170 10.79 -2.59 8.44
C PRO A 170 10.01 -1.52 7.65
N ARG A 171 9.51 -1.89 6.48
CA ARG A 171 8.59 -1.12 5.62
C ARG A 171 7.15 -1.56 5.86
N ASN A 172 6.59 -1.14 6.97
CA ASN A 172 5.28 -1.60 7.44
C ASN A 172 4.12 -1.29 6.48
N ASN A 173 4.29 -0.33 5.57
CA ASN A 173 3.28 0.16 4.66
C ASN A 173 3.62 -0.10 3.18
N LEU A 174 4.43 -1.13 2.86
CA LEU A 174 4.69 -1.55 1.48
C LEU A 174 3.65 -2.57 0.97
N TRP A 175 2.95 -3.28 1.86
CA TRP A 175 1.92 -4.26 1.52
C TRP A 175 0.82 -3.76 0.55
N PRO A 176 0.46 -2.45 0.47
CA PRO A 176 -0.53 -1.99 -0.51
C PRO A 176 -0.09 -2.20 -1.96
N PHE A 177 1.22 -2.20 -2.24
CA PHE A 177 1.73 -2.55 -3.57
C PHE A 177 1.44 -4.02 -3.92
N ARG A 178 1.71 -4.95 -3.00
CA ARG A 178 1.37 -6.37 -3.18
C ARG A 178 -0.12 -6.55 -3.47
N ASP A 179 -0.97 -5.93 -2.67
CA ASP A 179 -2.42 -6.04 -2.82
C ASP A 179 -2.90 -5.42 -4.13
N TRP A 180 -2.30 -4.30 -4.55
CA TRP A 180 -2.56 -3.70 -5.86
C TRP A 180 -2.20 -4.64 -7.01
N VAL A 181 -1.02 -5.27 -6.97
CA VAL A 181 -0.59 -6.26 -7.99
C VAL A 181 -1.58 -7.42 -8.08
N ILE A 182 -1.98 -7.98 -6.93
CA ILE A 182 -2.94 -9.09 -6.87
C ILE A 182 -4.31 -8.68 -7.46
N SER A 183 -4.80 -7.48 -7.11
CA SER A 183 -6.07 -6.98 -7.63
C SER A 183 -5.99 -6.72 -9.14
N ALA A 184 -4.97 -6.03 -9.62
CA ALA A 184 -4.80 -5.70 -11.03
C ALA A 184 -4.76 -6.96 -11.92
N LEU A 185 -4.08 -8.03 -11.45
CA LEU A 185 -4.04 -9.31 -12.15
C LEU A 185 -5.39 -10.04 -12.10
N ASN A 186 -6.10 -10.02 -10.97
CA ASN A 186 -7.43 -10.61 -10.86
C ASN A 186 -8.44 -9.92 -11.79
N ASP A 187 -8.34 -8.60 -11.91
CA ASP A 187 -9.19 -7.77 -12.76
C ASP A 187 -8.80 -7.83 -14.25
N ASP A 188 -7.75 -8.61 -14.58
CA ASP A 188 -7.14 -8.69 -15.93
C ASP A 188 -6.84 -7.29 -16.50
N MET A 189 -6.28 -6.41 -15.65
CA MET A 189 -5.89 -5.06 -16.06
C MET A 189 -5.01 -5.16 -17.32
N PRO A 190 -5.30 -4.40 -18.40
CA PRO A 190 -4.46 -4.38 -19.59
C PRO A 190 -2.98 -4.19 -19.23
N TYR A 191 -2.11 -5.04 -19.77
CA TYR A 191 -0.70 -5.05 -19.36
C TYR A 191 0.00 -3.71 -19.61
N ASP A 192 -0.39 -2.96 -20.63
CA ASP A 192 0.13 -1.62 -20.87
C ASP A 192 -0.30 -0.62 -19.78
N GLU A 193 -1.55 -0.68 -19.31
CA GLU A 193 -2.02 0.11 -18.15
C GLU A 193 -1.31 -0.33 -16.86
N PHE A 194 -1.18 -1.64 -16.64
CA PHE A 194 -0.48 -2.20 -15.49
C PHE A 194 0.96 -1.68 -15.38
N VAL A 195 1.66 -1.55 -16.51
CA VAL A 195 3.02 -1.00 -16.55
C VAL A 195 3.04 0.52 -16.39
N ARG A 196 2.15 1.26 -17.06
CA ARG A 196 2.03 2.72 -16.90
C ARG A 196 1.77 3.10 -15.44
N MET A 197 0.93 2.35 -14.75
CA MET A 197 0.64 2.56 -13.34
C MET A 197 1.88 2.35 -12.46
N GLN A 198 2.75 1.41 -12.76
CA GLN A 198 3.96 1.16 -11.98
C GLN A 198 5.08 2.18 -12.23
N ILE A 199 5.06 2.89 -13.36
CA ILE A 199 6.03 3.95 -13.67
C ILE A 199 5.52 5.35 -13.24
N ALA A 200 4.24 5.63 -13.45
CA ALA A 200 3.66 6.98 -13.29
C ALA A 200 2.27 6.96 -12.65
N GLY A 201 1.90 5.92 -11.90
CA GLY A 201 0.56 5.75 -11.35
C GLY A 201 0.11 6.87 -10.43
N ASP A 202 0.99 7.39 -9.60
CA ASP A 202 0.70 8.52 -8.69
C ASP A 202 0.43 9.84 -9.44
N ILE A 203 0.79 9.90 -10.72
CA ILE A 203 0.56 11.04 -11.61
C ILE A 203 -0.71 10.80 -12.46
N ILE A 204 -0.89 9.57 -12.96
CA ILE A 204 -2.00 9.17 -13.84
C ILE A 204 -3.30 9.04 -13.05
N LYS A 205 -3.24 8.40 -11.88
CA LYS A 205 -4.39 8.14 -11.00
C LYS A 205 -4.03 8.50 -9.55
N PRO A 206 -4.00 9.79 -9.18
CA PRO A 206 -3.66 10.23 -7.83
C PRO A 206 -4.53 9.57 -6.76
N GLY A 207 -3.94 9.27 -5.60
CA GLY A 207 -4.61 8.59 -4.49
C GLY A 207 -3.92 7.28 -4.13
N THR A 208 -4.61 6.43 -3.36
CA THR A 208 -4.04 5.18 -2.83
C THR A 208 -3.64 4.22 -3.95
N GLU A 209 -4.47 4.06 -4.96
CA GLU A 209 -4.23 3.11 -6.05
C GLU A 209 -2.96 3.43 -6.83
N GLY A 210 -2.85 4.63 -7.40
CA GLY A 210 -1.67 5.01 -8.18
C GLY A 210 -0.41 5.13 -7.33
N THR A 211 -0.55 5.55 -6.04
CA THR A 211 0.59 5.57 -5.11
C THR A 211 1.05 4.16 -4.77
N SER A 212 0.14 3.20 -4.63
CA SER A 212 0.49 1.80 -4.40
C SER A 212 1.18 1.19 -5.62
N ALA A 213 0.66 1.43 -6.83
CA ALA A 213 1.21 0.90 -8.08
C ALA A 213 2.67 1.35 -8.31
N VAL A 214 2.94 2.65 -8.15
CA VAL A 214 4.28 3.22 -8.40
C VAL A 214 5.33 2.79 -7.37
N ALA A 215 4.93 2.12 -6.30
CA ALA A 215 5.85 1.54 -5.32
C ALA A 215 6.78 0.47 -5.93
N PHE A 216 6.52 -0.04 -7.15
CA PHE A 216 7.47 -0.82 -7.94
C PHE A 216 8.86 -0.16 -8.00
N LEU A 217 8.91 1.15 -8.23
CA LEU A 217 10.16 1.91 -8.31
C LEU A 217 10.86 2.06 -6.95
N ALA A 218 10.13 1.89 -5.85
CA ALA A 218 10.64 2.01 -4.48
C ALA A 218 10.67 0.67 -3.72
N ALA A 219 10.36 -0.46 -4.39
CA ALA A 219 10.32 -1.77 -3.75
C ALA A 219 11.72 -2.37 -3.53
N GLY A 220 12.75 -1.89 -4.21
CA GLY A 220 14.13 -2.36 -4.09
C GLY A 220 14.83 -1.98 -2.78
N LEU A 221 16.14 -2.21 -2.74
CA LEU A 221 17.00 -1.85 -1.62
C LEU A 221 17.05 -0.32 -1.40
N HIS A 222 17.17 0.11 -0.15
CA HIS A 222 17.35 1.52 0.20
C HIS A 222 18.33 1.69 1.34
N ASN A 223 19.44 2.38 1.08
CA ASN A 223 20.44 2.67 2.09
C ASN A 223 20.05 3.93 2.87
N THR A 224 19.64 3.77 4.12
CA THR A 224 19.27 4.88 5.03
C THR A 224 20.46 5.46 5.80
N VAL A 225 21.65 4.86 5.71
CA VAL A 225 22.89 5.33 6.35
C VAL A 225 23.90 5.64 5.28
N VAL A 226 23.91 6.89 4.87
CA VAL A 226 24.89 7.40 3.91
C VAL A 226 25.94 8.21 4.67
N GLY A 227 27.22 7.99 4.38
CA GLY A 227 28.33 8.68 5.01
C GLY A 227 28.27 10.21 4.82
N GLY A 228 29.03 10.94 5.64
CA GLY A 228 28.97 12.40 5.72
C GLY A 228 29.51 13.16 4.49
N SER A 229 30.41 12.53 3.69
CA SER A 229 31.05 13.22 2.57
C SER A 229 30.11 13.40 1.36
N GLU A 230 30.33 14.43 0.58
CA GLU A 230 29.57 14.67 -0.66
C GLU A 230 29.71 13.51 -1.66
N PHE A 231 30.91 12.97 -1.77
CA PHE A 231 31.18 11.80 -2.61
C PHE A 231 30.31 10.60 -2.22
N MET A 232 30.28 10.24 -0.93
CA MET A 232 29.48 9.11 -0.45
C MET A 232 27.98 9.31 -0.71
N LYS A 233 27.47 10.53 -0.49
CA LYS A 233 26.05 10.87 -0.75
C LYS A 233 25.69 10.77 -2.23
N LYS A 234 26.54 11.31 -3.11
CA LYS A 234 26.31 11.24 -4.55
C LYS A 234 26.45 9.82 -5.08
N THR A 235 27.44 9.06 -4.58
CA THR A 235 27.62 7.65 -4.96
C THR A 235 26.40 6.82 -4.56
N ALA A 236 25.95 6.92 -3.29
CA ALA A 236 24.77 6.19 -2.83
C ALA A 236 23.51 6.54 -3.65
N ARG A 237 23.38 7.81 -4.07
CA ARG A 237 22.27 8.20 -4.96
C ARG A 237 22.41 7.60 -6.36
N GLN A 238 23.60 7.50 -6.91
CA GLN A 238 23.84 6.86 -8.20
C GLN A 238 23.58 5.35 -8.13
N ASP A 239 23.95 4.70 -7.04
CA ASP A 239 23.70 3.27 -6.82
C ASP A 239 22.18 2.97 -6.69
N GLU A 240 21.44 3.84 -5.99
CA GLU A 240 19.98 3.75 -5.92
C GLU A 240 19.32 3.94 -7.31
N LEU A 241 19.77 4.92 -8.09
CA LEU A 241 19.27 5.14 -9.44
C LEU A 241 19.66 4.01 -10.41
N GLU A 242 20.84 3.43 -10.26
CA GLU A 242 21.26 2.25 -11.04
C GLU A 242 20.35 1.05 -10.76
N GLU A 243 20.03 0.81 -9.48
CA GLU A 243 19.12 -0.25 -9.08
C GLU A 243 17.73 -0.07 -9.70
N ILE A 244 17.15 1.14 -9.61
CA ILE A 244 15.83 1.46 -10.18
C ILE A 244 15.86 1.37 -11.71
N THR A 245 16.86 1.96 -12.35
CA THR A 245 17.01 1.98 -13.81
C THR A 245 17.18 0.57 -14.38
N GLY A 246 18.01 -0.25 -13.71
CA GLY A 246 18.21 -1.64 -14.09
C GLY A 246 16.97 -2.49 -13.92
N ALA A 247 16.22 -2.27 -12.83
CA ALA A 247 14.97 -2.96 -12.61
C ALA A 247 13.93 -2.62 -13.70
N VAL A 248 13.80 -1.36 -14.09
CA VAL A 248 12.94 -0.93 -15.20
C VAL A 248 13.38 -1.56 -16.52
N GLY A 249 14.69 -1.50 -16.82
CA GLY A 249 15.27 -2.06 -18.05
C GLY A 249 14.99 -3.55 -18.20
N GLN A 250 15.36 -4.32 -17.20
CA GLN A 250 15.19 -5.77 -17.21
C GLN A 250 13.73 -6.21 -17.16
N THR A 251 12.89 -5.47 -16.43
CA THR A 251 11.49 -5.85 -16.24
C THR A 251 10.64 -5.59 -17.45
N PHE A 252 10.74 -4.42 -18.06
CA PHE A 252 9.77 -3.97 -19.07
C PHE A 252 10.26 -4.07 -20.51
N PHE A 253 11.55 -4.06 -20.73
CA PHE A 253 12.10 -4.20 -22.07
C PHE A 253 13.27 -5.19 -22.19
N GLY A 254 13.56 -5.95 -21.10
CA GLY A 254 14.47 -7.11 -21.19
C GLY A 254 15.88 -6.75 -21.65
N LEU A 255 16.44 -5.62 -21.19
CA LEU A 255 17.80 -5.20 -21.48
C LEU A 255 18.58 -4.92 -20.20
N THR A 256 19.85 -5.33 -20.17
CA THR A 256 20.75 -5.16 -19.02
C THR A 256 21.48 -3.82 -19.08
N VAL A 257 20.73 -2.72 -18.94
CA VAL A 257 21.20 -1.33 -19.15
C VAL A 257 22.31 -0.88 -18.17
N ASN A 258 22.46 -1.54 -17.01
CA ASN A 258 23.37 -1.14 -15.93
C ASN A 258 24.85 -1.18 -16.37
N CYS A 259 25.22 -2.07 -17.28
CA CYS A 259 26.58 -2.14 -17.82
C CYS A 259 27.00 -0.82 -18.49
N ALA A 260 26.04 -0.05 -18.97
CA ALA A 260 26.30 1.24 -19.62
C ALA A 260 26.51 2.41 -18.64
N ARG A 261 26.49 2.21 -17.31
CA ARG A 261 26.79 3.25 -16.31
C ARG A 261 28.21 3.81 -16.46
N CYS A 262 29.21 2.95 -16.73
CA CYS A 262 30.61 3.34 -16.70
C CYS A 262 31.24 3.53 -18.09
N HIS A 263 30.69 2.86 -19.11
CA HIS A 263 31.14 2.87 -20.51
C HIS A 263 30.00 2.38 -21.40
N ASP A 264 30.09 2.53 -22.71
CA ASP A 264 29.12 1.96 -23.63
C ASP A 264 28.97 0.44 -23.40
N HIS A 265 27.73 -0.07 -23.46
CA HIS A 265 27.45 -1.48 -23.18
C HIS A 265 28.33 -2.39 -24.02
N LYS A 266 28.91 -3.43 -23.40
CA LYS A 266 29.90 -4.28 -24.07
C LYS A 266 29.31 -5.05 -25.24
N TYR A 267 28.08 -5.51 -25.15
CA TYR A 267 27.45 -6.44 -26.10
C TYR A 267 26.25 -5.83 -26.84
N ASP A 268 25.47 -4.97 -26.18
CA ASP A 268 24.26 -4.39 -26.75
C ASP A 268 24.49 -2.96 -27.25
N PRO A 269 23.75 -2.47 -28.23
CA PRO A 269 23.90 -1.14 -28.77
C PRO A 269 23.28 -0.08 -27.87
N ILE A 270 23.81 0.04 -26.64
CA ILE A 270 23.40 0.98 -25.60
C ILE A 270 24.61 1.82 -25.22
N SER A 271 24.57 3.11 -25.50
CA SER A 271 25.63 4.05 -25.10
C SER A 271 25.54 4.43 -23.63
N GLN A 272 26.67 4.85 -23.05
CA GLN A 272 26.71 5.43 -21.72
C GLN A 272 25.75 6.62 -21.60
N LYS A 273 25.67 7.43 -22.63
CA LYS A 273 24.76 8.58 -22.69
C LYS A 273 23.30 8.17 -22.54
N GLU A 274 22.86 7.15 -23.24
CA GLU A 274 21.47 6.63 -23.17
C GLU A 274 21.13 6.08 -21.78
N TYR A 275 22.10 5.44 -21.11
CA TYR A 275 21.92 5.06 -19.69
C TYR A 275 21.59 6.27 -18.81
N TYR A 276 22.34 7.39 -18.96
CA TYR A 276 22.08 8.60 -18.18
C TYR A 276 20.81 9.33 -18.62
N GLN A 277 20.39 9.23 -19.88
CA GLN A 277 19.09 9.72 -20.35
C GLN A 277 17.93 8.94 -19.69
N LEU A 278 18.03 7.61 -19.61
CA LEU A 278 17.07 6.76 -18.93
C LEU A 278 17.07 7.02 -17.40
N THR A 279 18.24 7.15 -16.80
CA THR A 279 18.40 7.53 -15.39
C THR A 279 17.81 8.92 -15.11
N SER A 280 17.96 9.88 -16.04
CA SER A 280 17.33 11.21 -15.95
C SER A 280 15.81 11.13 -15.89
N ALA A 281 15.20 10.20 -16.63
CA ALA A 281 13.75 9.98 -16.60
C ALA A 281 13.24 9.53 -15.22
N LEU A 282 14.10 8.92 -14.40
CA LEU A 282 13.83 8.41 -13.06
C LEU A 282 14.45 9.26 -11.93
N GLY A 283 15.12 10.36 -12.28
CA GLY A 283 15.91 11.19 -11.36
C GLY A 283 15.11 11.77 -10.18
N GLY A 284 13.79 11.90 -10.32
CA GLY A 284 12.89 12.40 -9.28
C GLY A 284 12.37 11.33 -8.31
N VAL A 285 12.68 10.06 -8.52
CA VAL A 285 12.22 8.95 -7.69
C VAL A 285 13.05 8.83 -6.42
N PHE A 286 12.42 8.95 -5.26
CA PHE A 286 12.99 8.70 -3.93
C PHE A 286 12.09 7.75 -3.15
N HIS A 287 12.68 6.98 -2.26
CA HIS A 287 11.94 6.07 -1.36
C HIS A 287 11.31 6.82 -0.19
N GLY A 288 10.15 6.37 0.28
CA GLY A 288 9.58 6.83 1.54
C GLY A 288 8.08 6.62 1.69
N GLU A 289 7.59 6.91 2.89
CA GLU A 289 6.16 6.85 3.19
C GLU A 289 5.43 8.10 2.67
N ARG A 290 4.23 7.88 2.16
CA ARG A 290 3.28 8.94 1.74
C ARG A 290 1.97 8.77 2.48
N ASP A 291 1.44 9.86 2.99
CA ASP A 291 0.05 9.92 3.43
C ASP A 291 -0.83 10.07 2.18
N VAL A 292 -1.75 9.15 2.00
CA VAL A 292 -2.68 9.14 0.86
C VAL A 292 -4.12 9.12 1.34
N GLN A 293 -5.00 9.73 0.54
CA GLN A 293 -6.44 9.62 0.75
C GLN A 293 -6.98 8.48 -0.11
N ASP A 294 -7.70 7.57 0.54
CA ASP A 294 -8.37 6.50 -0.19
C ASP A 294 -9.69 7.02 -0.75
N ASN A 295 -9.72 7.21 -2.06
CA ASN A 295 -10.88 7.74 -2.77
C ASN A 295 -12.12 6.84 -2.67
N ARG A 296 -11.96 5.55 -2.36
CA ARG A 296 -13.09 4.63 -2.14
C ARG A 296 -13.95 5.06 -0.96
N PHE A 297 -13.33 5.64 0.08
CA PHE A 297 -14.06 6.11 1.27
C PHE A 297 -14.59 7.54 1.11
N VAL A 298 -14.09 8.34 0.17
CA VAL A 298 -14.53 9.73 -0.01
C VAL A 298 -16.01 9.81 -0.41
N SER A 299 -16.44 8.99 -1.36
CA SER A 299 -17.84 8.92 -1.78
C SER A 299 -18.74 8.50 -0.62
N GLN A 300 -18.40 7.40 0.07
CA GLN A 300 -19.16 6.88 1.21
C GLN A 300 -19.27 7.90 2.37
N ILE A 301 -18.17 8.62 2.65
CA ILE A 301 -18.16 9.69 3.66
C ILE A 301 -19.14 10.80 3.26
N ASN A 302 -19.07 11.27 2.01
CA ASN A 302 -19.94 12.33 1.51
C ASN A 302 -21.42 11.92 1.53
N ASP A 303 -21.72 10.66 1.20
CA ASP A 303 -23.10 10.15 1.23
C ASP A 303 -23.65 10.07 2.66
N ILE A 304 -22.83 9.58 3.61
CA ILE A 304 -23.20 9.54 5.03
C ILE A 304 -23.37 10.96 5.60
N GLU A 305 -22.48 11.89 5.25
CA GLU A 305 -22.61 13.30 5.69
C GLU A 305 -23.89 13.94 5.18
N LYS A 306 -24.28 13.69 3.93
CA LYS A 306 -25.57 14.16 3.37
C LYS A 306 -26.77 13.50 4.08
N GLU A 307 -26.69 12.20 4.37
CA GLU A 307 -27.77 11.50 5.09
C GLU A 307 -27.94 12.04 6.51
N ILE A 308 -26.84 12.27 7.24
CA ILE A 308 -26.87 12.92 8.56
C ILE A 308 -27.49 14.31 8.46
N GLN A 309 -27.16 15.10 7.45
CA GLN A 309 -27.74 16.42 7.25
C GLN A 309 -29.26 16.34 7.04
N SER A 310 -29.71 15.46 6.15
CA SER A 310 -31.17 15.28 5.89
C SER A 310 -31.94 14.83 7.13
N ILE A 311 -31.35 13.94 7.95
CA ILE A 311 -32.00 13.51 9.19
C ILE A 311 -32.04 14.65 10.21
N ASN A 312 -31.01 15.47 10.33
CA ASN A 312 -30.99 16.63 11.22
C ASN A 312 -32.02 17.69 10.80
N GLU A 313 -32.27 17.86 9.50
CA GLU A 313 -33.35 18.71 9.00
C GLU A 313 -34.73 18.19 9.45
N GLN A 314 -35.00 16.89 9.34
CA GLN A 314 -36.21 16.25 9.82
C GLN A 314 -36.39 16.38 11.36
N LEU A 315 -35.34 16.22 12.13
CA LEU A 315 -35.35 16.45 13.58
C LEU A 315 -35.67 17.92 13.91
N GLY A 316 -35.08 18.86 13.15
CA GLY A 316 -35.37 20.29 13.27
C GLY A 316 -36.81 20.64 12.98
N GLU A 317 -37.43 20.01 11.97
CA GLU A 317 -38.88 20.20 11.66
C GLU A 317 -39.77 19.69 12.79
N LEU A 318 -39.49 18.47 13.32
CA LEU A 318 -40.25 17.92 14.47
C LEU A 318 -40.16 18.84 15.70
N ASP A 319 -38.96 19.31 16.02
CA ASP A 319 -38.76 20.24 17.14
C ASP A 319 -39.42 21.58 16.89
N SER A 320 -39.42 22.09 15.67
CA SER A 320 -40.08 23.37 15.31
C SER A 320 -41.59 23.32 15.48
N VAL A 321 -42.24 22.24 15.05
CA VAL A 321 -43.68 22.03 15.18
C VAL A 321 -44.07 21.92 16.65
N ALA A 322 -43.36 21.11 17.43
CA ALA A 322 -43.62 20.94 18.86
C ALA A 322 -43.35 22.24 19.65
N ARG A 323 -42.34 23.00 19.25
CA ARG A 323 -42.03 24.31 19.85
C ARG A 323 -43.16 25.32 19.62
N LYS A 324 -43.77 25.38 18.43
CA LYS A 324 -44.92 26.24 18.17
C LYS A 324 -46.07 25.90 19.10
N ARG A 325 -46.43 24.64 19.26
CA ARG A 325 -47.47 24.18 20.22
C ARG A 325 -47.13 24.57 21.66
N ALA A 326 -45.86 24.48 22.06
CA ALA A 326 -45.41 24.87 23.40
C ALA A 326 -45.53 26.39 23.63
N ILE A 327 -45.25 27.21 22.61
CA ILE A 327 -45.46 28.67 22.66
C ILE A 327 -46.95 29.01 22.77
N GLU A 328 -47.80 28.44 21.92
CA GLU A 328 -49.25 28.66 21.92
C GLU A 328 -49.87 28.27 23.27
N LYS A 329 -49.46 27.17 23.87
CA LYS A 329 -49.92 26.76 25.18
C LYS A 329 -49.47 27.74 26.28
N ARG A 330 -48.27 28.23 26.24
CA ARG A 330 -47.69 29.17 27.20
C ARG A 330 -48.34 30.56 27.12
N GLU A 331 -48.77 31.00 25.93
CA GLU A 331 -49.51 32.25 25.75
C GLU A 331 -50.93 32.21 26.36
N GLN A 332 -51.50 31.01 26.51
CA GLN A 332 -52.81 30.78 27.13
C GLN A 332 -52.76 30.67 28.68
N GLU A 333 -51.52 30.52 29.26
CA GLU A 333 -51.39 30.44 30.74
C GLU A 333 -51.47 31.84 31.39
N PRO A 334 -52.07 31.95 32.62
CA PRO A 334 -52.20 33.25 33.31
C PRO A 334 -50.83 33.83 33.68
N LYS A 335 -50.57 35.11 33.37
CA LYS A 335 -49.29 35.84 33.60
C LYS A 335 -49.03 36.15 35.10
N THR A 336 -49.26 35.22 36.01
CA THR A 336 -49.17 35.43 37.49
C THR A 336 -47.89 34.98 38.14
N GLN A 337 -46.90 34.44 37.37
CA GLN A 337 -45.62 34.04 37.94
C GLN A 337 -44.62 35.22 38.01
N LYS A 338 -44.01 35.47 39.20
CA LYS A 338 -42.91 36.42 39.37
C LYS A 338 -41.74 36.01 38.41
N ARG A 339 -41.33 36.95 37.57
CA ARG A 339 -40.18 36.78 36.70
C ARG A 339 -38.96 36.43 37.55
N PRO A 340 -38.18 35.40 37.20
CA PRO A 340 -36.92 35.13 37.87
C PRO A 340 -35.99 36.34 37.73
N LYS A 341 -35.37 36.79 38.81
CA LYS A 341 -34.30 37.79 38.73
C LYS A 341 -33.16 37.18 37.90
N GLY A 342 -32.63 37.89 36.90
CA GLY A 342 -31.51 37.42 36.09
C GLY A 342 -30.30 37.05 36.98
N PRO A 343 -29.49 36.07 36.58
CA PRO A 343 -28.33 35.62 37.36
C PRO A 343 -27.35 36.78 37.54
N GLU A 344 -26.70 36.89 38.71
CA GLU A 344 -25.68 37.90 38.98
C GLU A 344 -24.35 37.43 38.35
N PRO A 345 -23.72 38.16 37.40
CA PRO A 345 -22.45 37.81 36.83
C PRO A 345 -21.27 38.01 37.82
N SER A 346 -20.16 37.29 37.60
CA SER A 346 -18.93 37.50 38.34
C SER A 346 -18.14 38.72 37.84
N SER A 347 -18.37 39.12 36.59
CA SER A 347 -17.82 40.34 35.97
C SER A 347 -18.76 40.84 34.88
N ARG A 348 -18.91 42.18 34.75
CA ARG A 348 -19.75 42.83 33.76
C ARG A 348 -19.14 44.11 33.22
N TRP A 349 -19.18 44.25 31.91
CA TRP A 349 -18.73 45.42 31.18
C TRP A 349 -19.89 45.95 30.35
N ASP A 350 -20.32 47.17 30.64
CA ASP A 350 -21.43 47.83 29.92
C ASP A 350 -20.96 48.71 28.77
N PHE A 351 -19.67 49.05 28.71
CA PHE A 351 -19.02 49.84 27.69
C PHE A 351 -19.65 51.23 27.43
N ASP A 352 -20.41 51.75 28.38
CA ASP A 352 -21.10 53.02 28.24
C ASP A 352 -20.13 54.21 28.32
N GLN A 353 -19.24 54.23 29.31
CA GLN A 353 -18.31 55.30 29.55
C GLN A 353 -16.85 54.84 29.73
N ASP A 354 -16.66 53.63 30.19
CA ASP A 354 -15.34 53.10 30.51
C ASP A 354 -15.24 51.57 30.23
N LEU A 355 -14.06 50.98 30.56
CA LEU A 355 -13.80 49.54 30.47
C LEU A 355 -13.80 48.86 31.85
N ASN A 356 -14.34 49.52 32.86
CA ASN A 356 -14.35 48.98 34.19
C ASN A 356 -15.33 47.76 34.29
N ASP A 357 -14.92 46.77 35.02
CA ASP A 357 -15.77 45.71 35.48
C ASP A 357 -16.69 46.29 36.58
N SER A 358 -17.98 46.44 36.32
CA SER A 358 -18.94 47.04 37.23
C SER A 358 -19.33 46.18 38.42
N ILE A 359 -18.90 44.90 38.42
CA ILE A 359 -19.19 43.92 39.50
C ILE A 359 -17.91 43.50 40.22
N GLY A 360 -16.90 43.08 39.44
CA GLY A 360 -15.62 42.53 39.91
C GLY A 360 -14.44 43.49 39.77
N LYS A 361 -13.21 42.92 39.54
CA LYS A 361 -11.96 43.70 39.43
C LYS A 361 -11.28 43.55 38.07
N MET A 362 -11.96 42.97 37.09
CA MET A 362 -11.43 42.64 35.78
C MET A 362 -11.51 43.81 34.83
N HIS A 363 -10.87 44.93 35.16
CA HIS A 363 -10.88 46.15 34.33
C HIS A 363 -10.12 45.93 33.01
N GLY A 364 -10.68 46.43 31.90
CA GLY A 364 -10.16 46.28 30.56
C GLY A 364 -9.15 47.40 30.17
N VAL A 365 -8.27 47.10 29.23
CA VAL A 365 -7.35 48.06 28.62
C VAL A 365 -7.48 48.03 27.11
N LEU A 366 -7.79 49.19 26.48
CA LEU A 366 -7.86 49.35 25.02
C LEU A 366 -6.52 49.01 24.35
N SER A 367 -6.60 48.37 23.19
CA SER A 367 -5.44 48.08 22.37
C SER A 367 -5.78 48.20 20.87
N GLY A 368 -4.82 48.61 20.07
CA GLY A 368 -4.86 48.54 18.61
C GLY A 368 -6.00 49.24 17.93
N GLY A 369 -6.43 50.44 18.35
CA GLY A 369 -7.49 51.19 17.70
C GLY A 369 -8.91 50.83 18.14
N ALA A 370 -9.07 50.06 19.20
CA ALA A 370 -10.34 49.87 19.88
C ALA A 370 -10.72 51.18 20.56
N LYS A 371 -12.02 51.55 20.58
CA LYS A 371 -12.52 52.77 21.19
C LYS A 371 -13.92 52.54 21.80
N LEU A 372 -14.26 53.38 22.77
CA LEU A 372 -15.64 53.45 23.26
C LEU A 372 -16.34 54.59 22.52
N GLU A 373 -17.54 54.28 22.00
CA GLU A 373 -18.36 55.25 21.29
C GLU A 373 -19.83 54.83 21.27
N ASN A 374 -20.72 55.79 21.57
CA ASN A 374 -22.18 55.54 21.58
C ASN A 374 -22.62 54.35 22.44
N GLY A 375 -22.07 54.24 23.67
CA GLY A 375 -22.47 53.18 24.61
C GLY A 375 -22.02 51.77 24.16
N ALA A 376 -20.90 51.65 23.42
CA ALA A 376 -20.40 50.37 22.95
C ALA A 376 -18.89 50.37 22.75
N LEU A 377 -18.26 49.22 22.85
CA LEU A 377 -16.90 48.94 22.42
C LEU A 377 -16.87 48.75 20.91
N ILE A 378 -16.22 49.69 20.20
CA ILE A 378 -16.08 49.65 18.72
C ILE A 378 -14.80 48.96 18.31
N LEU A 379 -14.90 48.02 17.36
CA LEU A 379 -13.87 47.12 16.91
C LEU A 379 -13.73 47.16 15.37
N ASN A 380 -12.52 47.31 14.84
CA ASN A 380 -12.25 47.61 13.45
C ASN A 380 -11.95 46.37 12.57
N GLY A 381 -11.92 45.18 13.14
CA GLY A 381 -11.66 43.94 12.39
C GLY A 381 -10.23 43.66 11.97
N SER A 382 -9.25 44.49 12.37
CA SER A 382 -7.87 44.36 11.92
C SER A 382 -6.87 44.31 13.06
N ASN A 383 -7.01 45.15 14.08
CA ASN A 383 -6.03 45.25 15.19
C ASN A 383 -6.64 45.67 16.53
N SER A 384 -7.96 45.90 16.60
CA SER A 384 -8.62 46.42 17.78
C SER A 384 -9.09 45.31 18.73
N PHE A 385 -8.71 45.43 20.00
CA PHE A 385 -9.09 44.46 21.05
C PHE A 385 -8.98 45.08 22.43
N VAL A 386 -9.52 44.40 23.43
CA VAL A 386 -9.39 44.72 24.86
C VAL A 386 -8.91 43.52 25.61
N MET A 387 -8.03 43.71 26.60
CA MET A 387 -7.57 42.69 27.54
C MET A 387 -7.76 43.18 28.97
N THR A 388 -8.16 42.25 29.86
CA THR A 388 -8.32 42.59 31.30
C THR A 388 -7.07 42.22 32.09
N SER A 389 -7.07 42.58 33.38
CA SER A 389 -6.17 42.05 34.39
C SER A 389 -6.37 40.52 34.54
N ALA A 390 -5.41 39.83 35.21
CA ALA A 390 -5.54 38.38 35.45
C ALA A 390 -6.51 38.05 36.57
N PHE A 391 -7.21 36.92 36.49
CA PHE A 391 -8.07 36.42 37.55
C PHE A 391 -7.29 36.10 38.85
N GLU A 392 -7.87 36.45 39.97
CA GLU A 392 -7.35 36.13 41.32
C GLU A 392 -7.78 34.74 41.84
N LYS A 393 -8.51 33.97 41.06
CA LYS A 393 -9.01 32.61 41.40
C LYS A 393 -8.93 31.66 40.20
N ASP A 394 -8.93 30.36 40.47
CA ASP A 394 -9.06 29.31 39.44
C ASP A 394 -10.49 29.31 38.85
N ILE A 395 -10.59 29.09 37.55
CA ILE A 395 -11.86 28.96 36.83
C ILE A 395 -12.00 27.52 36.32
N HIS A 396 -13.05 26.84 36.78
CA HIS A 396 -13.38 25.48 36.38
C HIS A 396 -14.57 25.48 35.39
N GLU A 397 -15.73 25.94 35.83
CA GLU A 397 -16.90 26.12 34.97
C GLU A 397 -17.01 27.57 34.59
N LYS A 398 -17.69 27.87 33.50
CA LYS A 398 -17.87 29.26 33.07
C LYS A 398 -19.02 29.47 32.09
N THR A 399 -19.48 30.68 32.05
CA THR A 399 -20.35 31.22 30.98
C THR A 399 -19.73 32.49 30.43
N LEU A 400 -19.57 32.54 29.12
CA LEU A 400 -19.23 33.72 28.35
C LEU A 400 -20.50 34.25 27.70
N GLU A 401 -20.77 35.56 27.81
CA GLU A 401 -21.98 36.17 27.31
C GLU A 401 -21.72 37.59 26.79
N ALA A 402 -22.34 37.93 25.65
CA ALA A 402 -22.21 39.26 25.06
C ALA A 402 -23.44 39.64 24.21
N TRP A 403 -23.68 40.97 24.13
CA TRP A 403 -24.58 41.59 23.15
C TRP A 403 -23.69 42.24 22.06
N VAL A 404 -23.71 41.66 20.86
CA VAL A 404 -22.78 42.01 19.79
C VAL A 404 -23.51 42.33 18.50
N GLN A 405 -23.04 43.34 17.79
CA GLN A 405 -23.48 43.66 16.43
C GLN A 405 -22.30 43.62 15.47
N LEU A 406 -22.45 42.97 14.35
CA LEU A 406 -21.41 42.80 13.34
C LEU A 406 -21.50 43.86 12.24
N ASN A 407 -20.35 44.34 11.73
CA ASN A 407 -20.35 45.22 10.57
C ASN A 407 -20.52 44.45 9.27
N ASP A 408 -20.08 43.19 9.24
CA ASP A 408 -20.15 42.28 8.08
C ASP A 408 -20.36 40.85 8.53
N LEU A 409 -21.22 40.12 7.84
CA LEU A 409 -21.54 38.71 8.11
C LEU A 409 -20.53 37.72 7.50
N ASN A 410 -19.64 38.18 6.63
CA ASN A 410 -18.63 37.30 5.99
C ASN A 410 -17.32 37.17 6.79
N GLN A 411 -17.29 37.64 8.03
CA GLN A 411 -16.13 37.50 8.90
C GLN A 411 -15.82 36.03 9.20
N LYS A 412 -14.51 35.73 9.42
CA LYS A 412 -14.06 34.37 9.67
C LYS A 412 -13.24 34.30 10.95
N GLY A 413 -13.69 33.48 11.92
CA GLY A 413 -12.98 33.26 13.18
C GLY A 413 -12.85 34.48 14.08
N SER A 414 -13.81 35.42 14.00
CA SER A 414 -13.78 36.67 14.74
C SER A 414 -14.21 36.46 16.19
N GLY A 415 -13.36 36.77 17.15
CA GLY A 415 -13.60 36.59 18.57
C GLY A 415 -14.40 37.72 19.20
N VAL A 416 -15.47 37.43 19.96
CA VAL A 416 -16.31 38.40 20.66
C VAL A 416 -15.84 38.61 22.08
N ILE A 417 -16.03 37.64 22.96
CA ILE A 417 -15.51 37.54 24.32
C ILE A 417 -14.88 36.18 24.52
N GLY A 418 -13.70 36.15 25.16
CA GLY A 418 -12.98 34.92 25.45
C GLY A 418 -12.26 34.98 26.79
N ILE A 419 -12.05 33.81 27.36
CA ILE A 419 -11.12 33.56 28.47
C ILE A 419 -9.86 32.90 27.90
N GLN A 420 -8.70 33.41 28.26
CA GLN A 420 -7.42 32.81 27.82
C GLN A 420 -6.35 32.87 28.90
N SER A 421 -5.31 32.01 28.77
CA SER A 421 -4.05 32.16 29.48
C SER A 421 -3.37 33.47 29.09
N THR A 422 -2.62 34.09 30.03
CA THR A 422 -1.94 35.38 29.77
C THR A 422 -0.97 35.38 28.59
N ASN A 423 -0.43 34.19 28.21
CA ASN A 423 0.37 33.99 26.99
C ASN A 423 -0.48 33.79 25.73
N GLY A 424 -1.82 33.76 25.83
CA GLY A 424 -2.74 33.60 24.71
C GLY A 424 -2.78 32.23 24.03
N VAL A 425 -2.16 31.21 24.60
CA VAL A 425 -2.05 29.85 23.97
C VAL A 425 -3.28 29.00 24.24
N ILE A 426 -3.75 28.96 25.51
CA ILE A 426 -4.94 28.21 25.89
C ILE A 426 -6.11 29.20 25.98
N PHE A 427 -7.22 28.92 25.33
CA PHE A 427 -8.36 29.82 25.30
C PHE A 427 -9.70 29.12 25.02
N ASP A 428 -10.78 29.73 25.47
CA ASP A 428 -12.16 29.49 25.04
C ASP A 428 -12.82 30.82 24.72
N THR A 429 -13.37 30.98 23.51
CA THR A 429 -13.87 32.26 23.01
C THR A 429 -15.17 32.06 22.25
N ILE A 430 -16.15 32.95 22.39
CA ILE A 430 -17.28 33.06 21.46
C ILE A 430 -16.73 33.60 20.16
N VAL A 431 -16.75 32.77 19.10
CA VAL A 431 -16.26 33.13 17.76
C VAL A 431 -17.35 33.10 16.72
N TYR A 432 -17.23 33.97 15.71
CA TYR A 432 -18.13 34.00 14.57
C TYR A 432 -17.43 33.48 13.33
N GLY A 433 -18.10 32.58 12.56
CA GLY A 433 -17.66 32.12 11.26
C GLY A 433 -16.34 31.32 11.23
N GLU A 434 -15.99 30.55 12.28
CA GLU A 434 -14.70 29.85 12.36
C GLU A 434 -14.64 28.59 11.47
N LYS A 435 -15.47 27.58 11.72
CA LYS A 435 -15.56 26.34 10.93
C LYS A 435 -16.78 26.33 10.01
N THR A 436 -17.81 27.04 10.41
CA THR A 436 -19.06 27.18 9.68
C THR A 436 -19.31 28.63 9.39
N PRO A 437 -19.40 29.06 8.14
CA PRO A 437 -19.76 30.44 7.77
C PRO A 437 -21.11 30.84 8.39
N HIS A 438 -21.24 32.08 8.82
CA HIS A 438 -22.45 32.65 9.38
C HIS A 438 -22.95 31.96 10.68
N ALA A 439 -22.06 31.35 11.47
CA ALA A 439 -22.44 30.64 12.68
C ALA A 439 -21.64 31.11 13.91
N TRP A 440 -22.33 31.16 15.06
CA TRP A 440 -21.72 31.38 16.38
C TRP A 440 -21.16 30.07 16.92
N MET A 441 -19.90 30.05 17.35
CA MET A 441 -19.19 28.85 17.72
C MET A 441 -18.34 29.03 18.99
N ALA A 442 -18.02 27.95 19.65
CA ALA A 442 -17.00 27.90 20.69
C ALA A 442 -15.62 27.74 20.03
N GLY A 443 -14.81 28.79 20.02
CA GLY A 443 -13.41 28.72 19.59
C GLY A 443 -12.51 28.24 20.71
N SER A 444 -11.47 27.44 20.39
CA SER A 444 -10.50 26.91 21.37
C SER A 444 -9.12 26.67 20.76
N ASP A 445 -8.12 26.46 21.61
CA ASP A 445 -6.77 26.11 21.21
C ASP A 445 -6.76 24.85 20.35
N THR A 446 -6.04 24.90 19.22
CA THR A 446 -5.95 23.83 18.21
C THR A 446 -7.30 23.17 17.84
N HIS A 447 -8.40 23.87 18.02
CA HIS A 447 -9.79 23.44 17.81
C HIS A 447 -10.21 22.20 18.65
N LYS A 448 -9.54 21.91 19.75
CA LYS A 448 -9.81 20.73 20.59
C LYS A 448 -11.24 20.68 21.13
N ARG A 449 -11.81 21.86 21.44
CA ARG A 449 -13.17 22.03 22.00
C ARG A 449 -14.12 22.71 21.02
N SER A 450 -13.66 22.99 19.78
CA SER A 450 -14.47 23.61 18.73
C SER A 450 -15.09 22.54 17.83
N GLN A 451 -16.39 22.35 17.91
CA GLN A 451 -17.13 21.39 17.09
C GLN A 451 -18.26 22.08 16.32
N ASN A 452 -18.59 21.54 15.14
CA ASN A 452 -19.71 22.01 14.33
C ASN A 452 -20.95 21.16 14.66
N HIS A 453 -21.84 21.68 15.48
CA HIS A 453 -23.06 21.01 15.92
C HIS A 453 -24.32 21.80 15.56
N GLY A 454 -24.43 22.21 14.30
CA GLY A 454 -25.62 22.91 13.79
C GLY A 454 -25.72 24.34 14.30
N GLY A 455 -26.90 24.88 14.20
CA GLY A 455 -27.27 26.27 14.48
C GLY A 455 -27.72 26.96 13.20
N GLN A 456 -28.76 27.80 13.31
CA GLN A 456 -29.27 28.58 12.19
C GLN A 456 -28.23 29.60 11.73
N LYS A 457 -28.18 29.86 10.43
CA LYS A 457 -27.32 30.92 9.90
C LYS A 457 -27.69 32.26 10.53
N GLU A 458 -26.69 33.00 10.96
CA GLU A 458 -26.88 34.36 11.48
C GLU A 458 -27.12 35.33 10.34
N GLU A 459 -28.26 36.00 10.33
CA GLU A 459 -28.63 36.95 9.30
C GLU A 459 -28.90 38.36 9.86
N LEU A 460 -29.16 38.45 11.18
CA LEU A 460 -29.63 39.70 11.82
C LEU A 460 -28.50 40.44 12.54
N ALA A 461 -27.38 39.82 12.80
CA ALA A 461 -26.32 40.44 13.61
C ALA A 461 -25.70 41.70 12.99
N LYS A 462 -25.91 41.94 11.67
CA LYS A 462 -25.54 43.19 11.01
C LYS A 462 -26.55 44.32 11.27
N GLU A 463 -27.81 43.98 11.38
CA GLU A 463 -28.90 44.95 11.49
C GLU A 463 -29.12 45.41 12.92
N LYS A 464 -29.00 44.50 13.89
CA LYS A 464 -29.22 44.77 15.32
C LYS A 464 -28.25 44.00 16.20
N PRO A 465 -28.05 44.43 17.47
CA PRO A 465 -27.32 43.63 18.44
C PRO A 465 -28.02 42.30 18.71
N ILE A 466 -27.23 41.23 18.74
CA ILE A 466 -27.64 39.85 19.03
C ILE A 466 -27.01 39.43 20.38
N HIS A 467 -27.84 38.84 21.24
CA HIS A 467 -27.35 38.20 22.45
C HIS A 467 -26.77 36.82 22.12
N VAL A 468 -25.55 36.56 22.53
CA VAL A 468 -24.87 35.28 22.39
C VAL A 468 -24.21 34.83 23.69
N ALA A 469 -24.34 33.56 24.04
CA ALA A 469 -23.70 32.99 25.22
C ALA A 469 -23.23 31.58 24.97
N ILE A 470 -22.18 31.16 25.72
CA ILE A 470 -21.69 29.78 25.72
C ILE A 470 -21.40 29.37 27.17
N THR A 471 -21.97 28.24 27.57
CA THR A 471 -21.74 27.62 28.89
C THR A 471 -20.76 26.45 28.76
N TYR A 472 -19.88 26.30 29.76
CA TYR A 472 -18.89 25.22 29.85
C TYR A 472 -18.99 24.61 31.26
N THR A 473 -19.38 23.34 31.32
CA THR A 473 -19.53 22.62 32.58
C THR A 473 -18.24 21.84 32.94
N LYS A 474 -18.13 21.45 34.18
CA LYS A 474 -16.98 20.68 34.71
C LYS A 474 -16.85 19.29 34.07
N ASP A 475 -17.94 18.72 33.58
CA ASP A 475 -17.91 17.42 32.89
C ASP A 475 -17.56 17.54 31.37
N GLY A 476 -17.26 18.77 30.90
CA GLY A 476 -16.84 19.07 29.52
C GLY A 476 -18.00 19.33 28.57
N THR A 477 -19.22 19.47 29.06
CA THR A 477 -20.39 19.81 28.25
C THR A 477 -20.35 21.28 27.81
N ILE A 478 -20.56 21.57 26.52
CA ILE A 478 -20.60 22.90 25.94
C ILE A 478 -21.94 23.11 25.29
N THR A 479 -22.67 24.20 25.72
CA THR A 479 -23.94 24.62 25.16
C THR A 479 -23.82 26.04 24.66
N ARG A 480 -24.31 26.31 23.46
CA ARG A 480 -24.29 27.61 22.81
C ARG A 480 -25.71 28.20 22.84
N TYR A 481 -25.82 29.49 22.97
CA TYR A 481 -27.11 30.20 23.03
C TYR A 481 -27.11 31.42 22.12
N ARG A 482 -28.27 31.68 21.50
CA ARG A 482 -28.55 32.89 20.73
C ARG A 482 -29.92 33.44 21.15
N GLU A 483 -29.99 34.72 21.50
CA GLU A 483 -31.24 35.34 22.01
C GLU A 483 -31.88 34.53 23.15
N GLY A 484 -31.05 34.05 24.08
CA GLY A 484 -31.50 33.26 25.25
C GLY A 484 -31.93 31.82 24.95
N GLN A 485 -31.97 31.40 23.68
CA GLN A 485 -32.36 30.05 23.25
C GLN A 485 -31.14 29.20 22.91
N VAL A 486 -31.22 27.88 23.14
CA VAL A 486 -30.14 26.94 22.75
C VAL A 486 -29.92 27.03 21.24
N TYR A 487 -28.66 27.21 20.84
CA TYR A 487 -28.23 27.39 19.46
C TYR A 487 -27.44 26.20 18.94
N GLY A 488 -28.09 25.39 18.13
CA GLY A 488 -27.55 24.10 17.69
C GLY A 488 -27.56 23.02 18.77
N GLU A 489 -26.77 21.97 18.61
CA GLU A 489 -26.68 20.87 19.56
C GLU A 489 -25.67 21.15 20.67
N THR A 490 -26.00 20.69 21.88
CA THR A 490 -25.05 20.58 22.99
C THR A 490 -24.10 19.41 22.75
N TYR A 491 -22.82 19.57 23.09
CA TYR A 491 -21.82 18.52 22.87
C TYR A 491 -20.81 18.43 24.00
N LYS A 492 -20.09 17.30 24.08
CA LYS A 492 -19.15 17.03 25.17
C LYS A 492 -17.71 16.97 24.63
N THR A 493 -16.78 17.59 25.36
CA THR A 493 -15.34 17.62 25.02
C THR A 493 -14.47 17.41 26.25
N ALA A 494 -13.15 17.51 26.09
CA ALA A 494 -12.24 17.56 27.22
C ALA A 494 -12.46 18.85 28.04
N PHE A 495 -12.44 18.70 29.37
CA PHE A 495 -12.51 19.81 30.33
C PHE A 495 -11.24 20.69 30.25
N GLN A 496 -11.42 22.02 30.41
CA GLN A 496 -10.30 22.97 30.46
C GLN A 496 -10.41 23.84 31.73
N LYS A 497 -9.44 23.66 32.62
CA LYS A 497 -9.22 24.51 33.81
C LYS A 497 -8.37 25.71 33.40
N TYR A 498 -8.65 26.88 34.04
CA TYR A 498 -7.88 28.09 33.93
C TYR A 498 -7.33 28.49 35.29
N ASP A 499 -5.99 28.67 35.39
CA ASP A 499 -5.31 28.86 36.68
C ASP A 499 -5.29 30.32 37.10
N LYS A 500 -5.38 30.56 38.42
CA LYS A 500 -5.19 31.85 39.07
C LYS A 500 -3.90 32.52 38.65
N GLY A 501 -3.97 33.86 38.44
CA GLY A 501 -2.81 34.69 38.07
C GLY A 501 -2.32 34.51 36.64
N ASN A 502 -2.76 33.46 35.91
CA ASN A 502 -2.38 33.17 34.53
C ASN A 502 -3.57 33.19 33.56
N THR A 503 -4.67 33.85 33.91
CA THR A 503 -5.91 33.83 33.11
C THR A 503 -6.52 35.22 33.05
N GLN A 504 -7.00 35.64 31.88
CA GLN A 504 -7.61 36.95 31.62
C GLN A 504 -8.78 36.84 30.65
N ILE A 505 -9.68 37.84 30.65
CA ILE A 505 -10.72 38.02 29.63
C ILE A 505 -10.21 38.87 28.49
N ILE A 506 -10.67 38.55 27.27
CA ILE A 506 -10.36 39.30 26.06
C ILE A 506 -11.66 39.66 25.33
N PHE A 507 -11.67 40.79 24.62
CA PHE A 507 -12.76 41.20 23.74
C PHE A 507 -12.24 41.61 22.38
N GLY A 508 -12.97 41.29 21.31
CA GLY A 508 -12.65 41.74 19.96
C GLY A 508 -11.57 40.96 19.22
N MET A 509 -11.02 39.92 19.82
CA MET A 509 -10.10 38.99 19.18
C MET A 509 -10.36 37.56 19.59
N ARG A 510 -9.96 36.61 18.74
CA ARG A 510 -10.12 35.17 19.01
C ARG A 510 -9.21 34.70 20.16
N HIS A 511 -7.95 35.04 20.11
CA HIS A 511 -6.94 34.82 21.17
C HIS A 511 -5.63 35.54 20.83
N GLY A 512 -4.71 35.59 21.77
CA GLY A 512 -3.36 36.08 21.55
C GLY A 512 -2.86 37.04 22.60
N THR A 513 -1.71 37.66 22.34
CA THR A 513 -1.06 38.69 23.16
C THR A 513 -1.05 40.03 22.44
N LYS A 514 -0.61 41.08 23.12
CA LYS A 514 -0.41 42.39 22.46
C LYS A 514 0.57 42.32 21.29
N ALA A 515 1.56 41.42 21.34
CA ALA A 515 2.53 41.23 20.27
C ALA A 515 2.02 40.32 19.12
N ALA A 516 1.14 39.40 19.40
CA ALA A 516 0.62 38.41 18.44
C ALA A 516 -0.88 38.16 18.63
N PRO A 517 -1.76 39.14 18.38
CA PRO A 517 -3.20 38.95 18.46
C PRO A 517 -3.74 38.28 17.17
N THR A 518 -4.84 37.51 17.26
CA THR A 518 -5.45 36.81 16.10
C THR A 518 -6.97 36.87 16.11
N GLY A 519 -7.61 36.81 14.92
CA GLY A 519 -9.07 36.67 14.77
C GLY A 519 -9.88 37.88 15.28
N PHE A 520 -9.63 39.03 14.67
CA PHE A 520 -10.29 40.28 15.05
C PHE A 520 -11.76 40.37 14.65
N LEU A 521 -12.56 40.95 15.53
CA LEU A 521 -13.96 41.27 15.29
C LEU A 521 -14.09 42.65 14.59
N SER A 522 -14.88 42.70 13.53
CA SER A 522 -15.39 43.95 12.96
C SER A 522 -16.84 44.15 13.40
N GLY A 523 -17.07 45.07 14.31
CA GLY A 523 -18.39 45.29 14.89
C GLY A 523 -18.33 46.08 16.19
N ARG A 524 -19.40 45.97 16.97
CA ARG A 524 -19.46 46.58 18.30
C ARG A 524 -20.03 45.62 19.33
N ILE A 525 -19.53 45.72 20.57
CA ILE A 525 -20.02 44.98 21.73
C ILE A 525 -20.68 46.00 22.66
N LEU A 526 -21.97 45.83 22.96
CA LEU A 526 -22.73 46.75 23.81
C LEU A 526 -22.60 46.40 25.30
N ARG A 527 -22.54 45.13 25.59
CA ARG A 527 -22.42 44.58 26.94
C ARG A 527 -21.70 43.22 26.86
N ALA A 528 -20.90 42.90 27.87
CA ALA A 528 -20.37 41.56 28.04
C ALA A 528 -20.44 41.15 29.51
N GLN A 529 -20.65 39.85 29.74
CA GLN A 529 -20.73 39.29 31.09
C GLN A 529 -19.93 38.00 31.18
N PHE A 530 -19.34 37.76 32.32
CA PHE A 530 -18.63 36.52 32.64
C PHE A 530 -19.20 35.95 33.93
N TYR A 531 -19.45 34.65 33.91
CA TYR A 531 -19.84 33.89 35.11
C TYR A 531 -18.78 32.79 35.33
N ASP A 532 -18.40 32.60 36.61
CA ASP A 532 -17.46 31.53 37.02
C ASP A 532 -18.15 30.19 37.30
N ARG A 533 -19.31 30.02 36.71
CA ARG A 533 -20.13 28.80 36.69
C ARG A 533 -20.85 28.66 35.34
N ALA A 534 -21.28 27.45 35.02
CA ALA A 534 -22.19 27.22 33.91
C ALA A 534 -23.61 27.62 34.30
N LEU A 535 -24.20 28.53 33.54
CA LEU A 535 -25.61 28.91 33.71
C LEU A 535 -26.54 27.82 33.15
N SER A 536 -27.72 27.67 33.76
CA SER A 536 -28.80 26.87 33.18
C SER A 536 -29.41 27.57 31.95
N PRO A 537 -30.10 26.84 31.05
CA PRO A 537 -30.80 27.48 29.94
C PRO A 537 -31.80 28.56 30.35
N GLU A 538 -32.50 28.40 31.48
CA GLU A 538 -33.43 29.34 32.05
C GLU A 538 -32.72 30.61 32.53
N GLU A 539 -31.55 30.46 33.14
CA GLU A 539 -30.75 31.58 33.61
C GLU A 539 -30.17 32.38 32.45
N VAL A 540 -29.74 31.70 31.34
CA VAL A 540 -29.30 32.39 30.11
C VAL A 540 -30.45 33.15 29.46
N ALA A 541 -31.65 32.56 29.42
CA ALA A 541 -32.85 33.24 28.92
C ALA A 541 -33.24 34.47 29.75
N ALA A 542 -33.14 34.35 31.09
CA ALA A 542 -33.39 35.46 32.03
C ALA A 542 -32.37 36.59 31.84
N SER A 543 -31.08 36.26 31.68
CA SER A 543 -29.99 37.21 31.37
C SER A 543 -30.21 37.94 30.06
N ALA A 544 -30.63 37.21 29.02
CA ALA A 544 -30.97 37.76 27.72
C ALA A 544 -32.24 38.64 27.70
N GLY A 545 -33.03 38.64 28.79
CA GLY A 545 -34.33 39.34 28.87
C GLY A 545 -35.42 38.66 28.05
N THR A 546 -35.28 37.37 27.74
CA THR A 546 -36.20 36.58 26.89
C THR A 546 -36.90 35.48 27.67
N GLU A 547 -36.85 35.50 28.99
CA GLU A 547 -37.43 34.49 29.88
C GLU A 547 -38.91 34.20 29.65
N SER A 548 -39.66 35.21 29.22
CA SER A 548 -41.09 35.05 28.87
C SER A 548 -41.30 34.19 27.62
N ASN A 549 -40.32 34.11 26.74
CA ASN A 549 -40.36 33.38 25.48
C ASN A 549 -39.50 32.11 25.49
N PHE A 550 -38.86 31.82 26.63
CA PHE A 550 -38.03 30.62 26.71
C PHE A 550 -38.87 29.35 26.77
N ILE A 551 -38.62 28.44 25.87
CA ILE A 551 -39.20 27.10 25.78
C ILE A 551 -38.10 26.06 25.98
N SER A 552 -38.19 25.31 27.08
CA SER A 552 -37.21 24.25 27.38
C SER A 552 -37.40 23.02 26.47
N ASN A 553 -36.39 22.19 26.39
CA ASN A 553 -36.48 20.89 25.68
C ASN A 553 -37.56 19.98 26.31
N GLN A 554 -37.81 20.09 27.63
CA GLN A 554 -38.91 19.38 28.29
C GLN A 554 -40.27 19.87 27.84
N ASP A 555 -40.44 21.19 27.67
CA ASP A 555 -41.68 21.77 27.14
C ASP A 555 -41.92 21.28 25.69
N ILE A 556 -40.87 21.22 24.86
CA ILE A 556 -40.99 20.73 23.48
C ILE A 556 -41.39 19.25 23.48
N LEU A 557 -40.71 18.40 24.26
CA LEU A 557 -41.02 16.97 24.38
C LEU A 557 -42.43 16.73 24.95
N ALA A 558 -42.87 17.56 25.89
CA ALA A 558 -44.22 17.47 26.45
C ALA A 558 -45.33 17.80 25.44
N GLN A 559 -45.04 18.54 24.39
CA GLN A 559 -45.96 18.87 23.30
C GLN A 559 -45.84 17.96 22.08
N MET A 560 -44.95 16.97 22.12
CA MET A 560 -44.85 15.93 21.10
C MET A 560 -45.83 14.79 21.37
N SER A 561 -46.48 14.30 20.31
CA SER A 561 -47.23 13.05 20.35
C SER A 561 -46.29 11.88 20.61
N ASP A 562 -46.82 10.74 20.99
CA ASP A 562 -46.00 9.53 21.20
C ASP A 562 -45.37 9.02 19.90
N ASP A 563 -46.04 9.19 18.75
CA ASP A 563 -45.49 8.91 17.43
C ASP A 563 -44.33 9.87 17.09
N GLU A 564 -44.44 11.15 17.38
CA GLU A 564 -43.37 12.14 17.17
C GLU A 564 -42.14 11.86 18.05
N LYS A 565 -42.37 11.46 19.33
CA LYS A 565 -41.30 11.04 20.24
C LYS A 565 -40.58 9.76 19.74
N SER A 566 -41.34 8.75 19.30
CA SER A 566 -40.79 7.52 18.74
C SER A 566 -39.95 7.84 17.51
N ARG A 567 -40.50 8.60 16.55
CA ARG A 567 -39.78 9.01 15.34
C ARG A 567 -38.53 9.83 15.65
N LYS A 568 -38.59 10.74 16.64
CA LYS A 568 -37.41 11.50 17.08
C LYS A 568 -36.32 10.59 17.64
N ASN A 569 -36.70 9.61 18.48
CA ASN A 569 -35.74 8.62 19.01
C ASN A 569 -35.10 7.75 17.90
N ASP A 570 -35.91 7.28 16.94
CA ASP A 570 -35.42 6.48 15.84
C ASP A 570 -34.42 7.25 14.96
N LEU A 571 -34.75 8.49 14.62
CA LEU A 571 -33.87 9.38 13.85
C LEU A 571 -32.59 9.72 14.62
N THR A 572 -32.67 9.96 15.93
CA THR A 572 -31.50 10.22 16.78
C THR A 572 -30.57 9.01 16.85
N ASN A 573 -31.11 7.80 17.08
CA ASN A 573 -30.37 6.57 17.08
C ASN A 573 -29.71 6.28 15.71
N LYS A 574 -30.40 6.64 14.63
CA LYS A 574 -29.84 6.50 13.27
C LYS A 574 -28.66 7.44 13.04
N VAL A 575 -28.74 8.68 13.49
CA VAL A 575 -27.63 9.65 13.42
C VAL A 575 -26.42 9.18 14.22
N GLU A 576 -26.61 8.63 15.42
CA GLU A 576 -25.53 8.10 16.23
C GLU A 576 -24.78 6.95 15.52
N LYS A 577 -25.52 6.00 14.96
CA LYS A 577 -24.93 4.89 14.17
C LYS A 577 -24.19 5.40 12.92
N LEU A 578 -24.75 6.37 12.22
CA LEU A 578 -24.10 6.98 11.06
C LEU A 578 -22.83 7.74 11.45
N ARG A 579 -22.83 8.44 12.58
CA ARG A 579 -21.63 9.13 13.12
C ARG A 579 -20.53 8.16 13.52
N GLU A 580 -20.86 7.03 14.13
CA GLU A 580 -19.89 5.96 14.43
C GLU A 580 -19.26 5.39 13.15
N ASN A 581 -20.10 5.09 12.15
CA ASN A 581 -19.65 4.63 10.83
C ASN A 581 -18.76 5.69 10.14
N LEU A 582 -19.17 6.95 10.16
CA LEU A 582 -18.42 8.08 9.62
C LEU A 582 -17.03 8.20 10.28
N LYS A 583 -16.95 8.07 11.61
CA LYS A 583 -15.69 8.09 12.35
C LYS A 583 -14.77 6.94 11.93
N ASN A 584 -15.31 5.74 11.75
CA ASN A 584 -14.58 4.57 11.29
C ASN A 584 -14.04 4.78 9.85
N LEU A 585 -14.87 5.27 8.93
CA LEU A 585 -14.46 5.57 7.56
C LEU A 585 -13.42 6.70 7.48
N GLN A 586 -13.57 7.76 8.28
CA GLN A 586 -12.60 8.86 8.37
C GLN A 586 -11.24 8.40 8.89
N SER A 587 -11.22 7.43 9.80
CA SER A 587 -9.96 6.82 10.26
C SER A 587 -9.27 6.00 9.16
N GLN A 588 -10.03 5.36 8.27
CA GLN A 588 -9.55 4.56 7.14
C GLN A 588 -9.20 5.41 5.91
N LYS A 589 -9.77 6.60 5.78
CA LYS A 589 -9.53 7.53 4.66
C LYS A 589 -8.06 7.95 4.54
N LYS A 590 -7.34 8.03 5.65
CA LYS A 590 -5.90 8.33 5.67
C LYS A 590 -5.15 7.02 5.82
N SER A 591 -4.51 6.57 4.75
CA SER A 591 -3.59 5.44 4.78
C SER A 591 -2.17 5.90 4.50
N LYS A 592 -1.19 5.16 5.01
CA LYS A 592 0.21 5.35 4.67
C LYS A 592 0.61 4.29 3.66
N VAL A 593 1.32 4.70 2.62
CA VAL A 593 1.89 3.80 1.61
C VAL A 593 3.37 4.09 1.50
N TYR A 594 4.22 3.07 1.67
CA TYR A 594 5.63 3.17 1.32
C TYR A 594 5.76 3.07 -0.20
N SER A 595 6.26 4.14 -0.82
CA SER A 595 6.24 4.28 -2.27
C SER A 595 7.24 5.36 -2.72
N VAL A 596 7.07 5.84 -3.95
CA VAL A 596 7.84 6.96 -4.49
C VAL A 596 7.46 8.27 -3.79
N ARG A 597 8.44 8.91 -3.17
CA ARG A 597 8.38 10.31 -2.79
C ARG A 597 9.00 11.13 -3.91
N ALA A 598 8.16 11.59 -4.83
CA ALA A 598 8.65 12.33 -6.00
C ALA A 598 9.24 13.68 -5.61
N LYS A 599 10.46 13.96 -6.10
CA LYS A 599 11.02 15.31 -6.09
C LYS A 599 10.54 16.01 -7.37
N SER A 600 9.65 16.97 -7.23
CA SER A 600 9.00 17.66 -8.37
C SER A 600 10.00 18.27 -9.37
N SER A 601 11.09 18.85 -8.88
CA SER A 601 12.22 19.37 -9.68
C SER A 601 13.47 18.55 -9.39
N PRO A 602 13.73 17.46 -10.12
CA PRO A 602 14.90 16.60 -9.86
C PRO A 602 16.23 17.27 -10.18
N GLY A 603 16.22 18.31 -11.00
CA GLY A 603 17.41 18.97 -11.53
C GLY A 603 17.91 18.30 -12.81
N VAL A 604 19.09 18.73 -13.26
CA VAL A 604 19.73 18.25 -14.48
C VAL A 604 20.58 17.02 -14.19
N THR A 605 20.58 16.07 -15.11
CA THR A 605 21.42 14.87 -15.07
C THR A 605 22.61 15.02 -16.03
N TYR A 606 23.76 14.51 -15.62
CA TYR A 606 25.00 14.55 -16.40
C TYR A 606 25.50 13.12 -16.63
N VAL A 607 26.17 12.89 -17.74
CA VAL A 607 27.01 11.71 -17.95
C VAL A 607 28.16 11.79 -16.96
N LEU A 608 28.48 10.69 -16.28
CA LEU A 608 29.59 10.63 -15.33
C LEU A 608 30.78 9.89 -15.96
N ASN A 609 31.96 10.53 -15.92
CA ASN A 609 33.18 9.91 -16.40
C ASN A 609 33.44 8.58 -15.69
N ARG A 610 33.37 7.46 -16.40
CA ARG A 610 33.48 6.09 -15.86
C ARG A 610 32.58 5.84 -14.63
N GLY A 611 31.39 6.47 -14.58
CA GLY A 611 30.45 6.34 -13.48
C GLY A 611 30.84 7.08 -12.19
N HIS A 612 31.90 7.90 -12.22
CA HIS A 612 32.39 8.56 -11.00
C HIS A 612 31.53 9.75 -10.59
N ALA A 613 30.89 9.67 -9.43
CA ALA A 613 29.83 10.61 -8.99
C ALA A 613 30.25 12.09 -8.88
N LEU A 614 31.55 12.40 -8.78
CA LEU A 614 32.08 13.77 -8.74
C LEU A 614 32.70 14.25 -10.06
N GLN A 615 32.60 13.46 -11.14
CA GLN A 615 33.16 13.80 -12.45
C GLN A 615 32.09 13.90 -13.53
N PRO A 616 31.15 14.90 -13.42
CA PRO A 616 30.15 15.14 -14.46
C PRO A 616 30.84 15.63 -15.76
N THR A 617 30.32 15.19 -16.89
CA THR A 617 30.77 15.62 -18.22
C THR A 617 29.63 16.36 -18.95
N GLU A 618 28.97 15.77 -19.93
CA GLU A 618 27.90 16.42 -20.68
C GLU A 618 26.54 16.31 -19.98
N GLN A 619 25.71 17.34 -20.14
CA GLN A 619 24.32 17.35 -19.71
C GLN A 619 23.45 16.49 -20.64
N VAL A 620 22.47 15.79 -20.08
CA VAL A 620 21.51 14.98 -20.85
C VAL A 620 20.06 15.35 -20.54
N SER A 621 19.21 15.29 -21.56
CA SER A 621 17.75 15.33 -21.41
C SER A 621 17.23 13.90 -21.10
N PRO A 622 16.05 13.77 -20.46
CA PRO A 622 15.40 12.48 -20.30
C PRO A 622 15.13 11.78 -21.65
N GLY A 623 15.41 10.50 -21.72
CA GLY A 623 15.29 9.69 -22.93
C GLY A 623 15.41 8.20 -22.63
N SER A 624 15.54 7.38 -23.65
CA SER A 624 15.70 5.93 -23.56
C SER A 624 16.67 5.38 -24.62
N VAL A 625 16.60 4.08 -24.91
CA VAL A 625 17.52 3.36 -25.80
C VAL A 625 17.13 3.56 -27.27
N LYS A 626 17.99 4.17 -28.06
CA LYS A 626 17.74 4.50 -29.48
C LYS A 626 17.69 3.29 -30.39
N ALA A 627 18.40 2.24 -30.06
CA ALA A 627 18.43 1.02 -30.85
C ALA A 627 17.09 0.25 -30.84
N VAL A 628 16.19 0.52 -29.89
CA VAL A 628 14.84 -0.06 -29.89
C VAL A 628 14.01 0.61 -30.98
N THR A 629 13.66 -0.14 -32.02
CA THR A 629 12.89 0.37 -33.14
C THR A 629 11.43 0.67 -32.75
N GLY A 630 10.85 1.68 -33.37
CA GLY A 630 9.44 2.05 -33.20
C GLY A 630 9.21 3.30 -32.37
N PRO A 631 9.43 3.33 -31.04
CA PRO A 631 9.27 4.55 -30.26
C PRO A 631 10.49 5.49 -30.39
N VAL A 632 10.23 6.80 -30.35
CA VAL A 632 11.32 7.81 -30.37
C VAL A 632 12.01 7.82 -29.02
N ALA A 633 13.33 7.61 -29.00
CA ALA A 633 14.12 7.51 -27.77
C ALA A 633 14.32 8.86 -27.05
N GLU A 634 14.40 9.95 -27.79
CA GLU A 634 14.45 11.30 -27.27
C GLU A 634 13.02 11.75 -26.91
N PHE A 635 12.80 12.06 -25.63
CA PHE A 635 11.45 12.42 -25.14
C PHE A 635 11.00 13.84 -25.53
N GLY A 636 11.90 14.66 -26.08
CA GLY A 636 11.60 16.02 -26.51
C GLY A 636 11.29 16.99 -25.36
N ILE A 637 11.74 16.69 -24.13
CA ILE A 637 11.54 17.51 -22.94
C ILE A 637 12.87 18.11 -22.44
N ALA A 638 12.77 19.20 -21.69
CA ALA A 638 13.94 19.91 -21.17
C ALA A 638 14.76 19.06 -20.18
N PRO A 639 16.07 19.27 -20.06
CA PRO A 639 16.92 18.54 -19.10
C PRO A 639 16.49 18.71 -17.63
N ASP A 640 15.82 19.80 -17.30
CA ASP A 640 15.28 20.14 -15.97
C ASP A 640 13.77 19.94 -15.86
N ALA A 641 13.14 19.29 -16.83
CA ALA A 641 11.72 18.99 -16.82
C ALA A 641 11.26 18.37 -15.49
N PRO A 642 10.03 18.62 -15.05
CA PRO A 642 9.51 18.06 -13.81
C PRO A 642 9.41 16.54 -13.83
N ASP A 643 9.53 15.90 -12.67
CA ASP A 643 9.45 14.44 -12.50
C ASP A 643 8.19 13.83 -13.16
N SER A 644 7.05 14.53 -13.01
CA SER A 644 5.79 14.06 -13.58
C SER A 644 5.80 13.94 -15.11
N GLU A 645 6.48 14.84 -15.79
CA GLU A 645 6.61 14.80 -17.25
C GLU A 645 7.59 13.71 -17.67
N ARG A 646 8.73 13.59 -16.96
CA ARG A 646 9.76 12.59 -17.24
C ARG A 646 9.21 11.17 -17.14
N ARG A 647 8.54 10.83 -16.01
CA ARG A 647 8.00 9.48 -15.81
C ARG A 647 6.83 9.16 -16.74
N LYS A 648 5.98 10.14 -17.09
CA LYS A 648 4.94 9.94 -18.12
C LYS A 648 5.55 9.58 -19.47
N LYS A 649 6.56 10.32 -19.92
CA LYS A 649 7.24 10.05 -21.20
C LYS A 649 7.93 8.69 -21.20
N LEU A 650 8.55 8.30 -20.09
CA LEU A 650 9.13 6.96 -19.96
C LEU A 650 8.04 5.86 -20.05
N ALA A 651 6.92 6.03 -19.36
CA ALA A 651 5.81 5.09 -19.41
C ALA A 651 5.22 4.98 -20.84
N GLU A 652 5.03 6.10 -21.52
CA GLU A 652 4.59 6.16 -22.94
C GLU A 652 5.58 5.44 -23.85
N TRP A 653 6.89 5.64 -23.65
CA TRP A 653 7.92 4.97 -24.45
C TRP A 653 7.93 3.47 -24.25
N ILE A 654 7.88 3.02 -22.98
CA ILE A 654 7.86 1.58 -22.65
C ILE A 654 6.65 0.88 -23.28
N THR A 655 5.46 1.46 -23.10
CA THR A 655 4.19 0.86 -23.54
C THR A 655 3.78 1.27 -24.96
N HIS A 656 4.70 1.84 -25.72
CA HIS A 656 4.39 2.24 -27.10
C HIS A 656 4.06 1.01 -27.96
N PRO A 657 2.96 1.01 -28.74
CA PRO A 657 2.53 -0.17 -29.49
C PRO A 657 3.58 -0.73 -30.46
N LYS A 658 4.46 0.16 -30.97
CA LYS A 658 5.57 -0.26 -31.84
C LYS A 658 6.84 -0.67 -31.09
N ASN A 659 6.83 -0.74 -29.75
CA ASN A 659 7.98 -1.21 -28.98
C ASN A 659 8.04 -2.75 -29.01
N PRO A 660 8.98 -3.35 -29.78
CA PRO A 660 8.99 -4.80 -29.98
C PRO A 660 9.36 -5.58 -28.72
N LEU A 661 10.05 -4.96 -27.77
CA LEU A 661 10.49 -5.61 -26.54
C LEU A 661 9.36 -5.76 -25.54
N PHE A 662 8.43 -4.80 -25.50
CA PHE A 662 7.39 -4.72 -24.48
C PHE A 662 6.53 -5.99 -24.38
N THR A 663 5.97 -6.41 -25.49
CA THR A 663 5.12 -7.61 -25.57
C THR A 663 5.92 -8.91 -25.58
N ARG A 664 7.11 -8.94 -26.22
CA ARG A 664 8.01 -10.12 -26.23
C ARG A 664 8.46 -10.51 -24.82
N VAL A 665 8.83 -9.54 -23.98
CA VAL A 665 9.35 -9.80 -22.63
C VAL A 665 8.29 -10.46 -21.75
N ILE A 666 7.09 -9.92 -21.67
CA ILE A 666 6.04 -10.49 -20.83
C ILE A 666 5.56 -11.84 -21.38
N THR A 667 5.43 -11.96 -22.68
CA THR A 667 5.06 -13.24 -23.34
C THR A 667 6.05 -14.34 -23.02
N ASN A 668 7.35 -14.04 -23.12
CA ASN A 668 8.40 -15.01 -22.77
C ASN A 668 8.39 -15.40 -21.28
N ARG A 669 8.05 -14.46 -20.37
CA ARG A 669 7.91 -14.75 -18.93
C ARG A 669 6.73 -15.64 -18.65
N LEU A 670 5.55 -15.37 -19.21
CA LEU A 670 4.39 -16.23 -19.04
C LEU A 670 4.68 -17.63 -19.55
N TRP A 671 5.33 -17.74 -20.72
CA TRP A 671 5.79 -19.01 -21.26
C TRP A 671 6.74 -19.73 -20.32
N HIS A 672 7.74 -19.02 -19.78
CA HIS A 672 8.70 -19.57 -18.83
C HIS A 672 8.01 -20.22 -17.61
N TYR A 673 7.07 -19.52 -17.01
CA TYR A 673 6.37 -20.05 -15.84
C TYR A 673 5.49 -21.27 -16.17
N HIS A 674 4.85 -21.31 -17.31
CA HIS A 674 4.03 -22.45 -17.73
C HIS A 674 4.85 -23.66 -18.13
N PHE A 675 5.95 -23.46 -18.83
CA PHE A 675 6.73 -24.56 -19.45
C PHE A 675 8.07 -24.88 -18.75
N GLY A 676 8.43 -24.10 -17.73
CA GLY A 676 9.67 -24.28 -16.96
C GLY A 676 10.91 -23.64 -17.60
N ALA A 677 10.84 -23.32 -18.89
CA ALA A 677 11.86 -22.57 -19.61
C ALA A 677 11.20 -21.58 -20.59
N GLY A 678 11.73 -20.36 -20.68
CA GLY A 678 11.30 -19.40 -21.69
C GLY A 678 11.65 -19.84 -23.12
N LEU A 679 10.93 -19.32 -24.11
CA LEU A 679 11.36 -19.41 -25.51
C LEU A 679 12.75 -18.81 -25.68
N ILE A 680 13.08 -17.82 -24.86
CA ILE A 680 14.43 -17.34 -24.56
C ILE A 680 14.73 -17.73 -23.10
N LYS A 681 15.87 -18.39 -22.88
CA LYS A 681 16.26 -18.95 -21.56
C LYS A 681 16.55 -17.89 -20.49
N THR A 682 16.68 -16.63 -20.89
CA THR A 682 16.99 -15.45 -20.06
C THR A 682 15.81 -14.46 -20.06
N PRO A 683 14.78 -14.62 -19.19
CA PRO A 683 13.54 -13.80 -19.26
C PRO A 683 13.73 -12.28 -19.05
N ASN A 684 14.89 -11.85 -18.53
CA ASN A 684 15.22 -10.43 -18.31
C ASN A 684 16.32 -9.91 -19.26
N ASP A 685 16.75 -10.75 -20.22
CA ASP A 685 17.80 -10.36 -21.15
C ASP A 685 17.48 -10.94 -22.54
N LEU A 686 16.97 -10.07 -23.42
CA LEU A 686 16.70 -10.32 -24.83
C LEU A 686 17.80 -9.70 -25.72
N GLY A 687 18.84 -9.12 -25.09
CA GLY A 687 20.02 -8.62 -25.74
C GLY A 687 20.91 -9.76 -26.27
N PHE A 688 22.12 -9.42 -26.66
CA PHE A 688 23.07 -10.37 -27.24
C PHE A 688 23.36 -11.58 -26.34
N SER A 689 23.53 -11.33 -25.05
CA SER A 689 23.81 -12.40 -24.07
C SER A 689 22.63 -13.35 -23.86
N GLY A 690 21.39 -12.89 -24.11
CA GLY A 690 20.19 -13.71 -24.08
C GLY A 690 20.06 -14.70 -25.24
N GLY A 691 20.72 -14.41 -26.38
CA GLY A 691 20.73 -15.26 -27.55
C GLY A 691 19.44 -15.21 -28.39
N HIS A 692 19.14 -16.31 -29.06
CA HIS A 692 17.99 -16.42 -29.94
C HIS A 692 16.89 -17.31 -29.37
N PRO A 693 15.61 -17.01 -29.64
CA PRO A 693 14.51 -17.83 -29.18
C PRO A 693 14.49 -19.21 -29.86
N SER A 694 14.06 -20.23 -29.13
CA SER A 694 13.88 -21.59 -29.66
C SER A 694 12.80 -21.65 -30.76
N HIS A 695 11.76 -20.83 -30.59
CA HIS A 695 10.61 -20.71 -31.52
C HIS A 695 10.31 -19.24 -31.81
N PRO A 696 11.07 -18.57 -32.67
CA PRO A 696 10.93 -17.13 -32.93
C PRO A 696 9.55 -16.76 -33.45
N GLU A 697 9.02 -17.51 -34.42
CA GLU A 697 7.70 -17.27 -35.00
C GLU A 697 6.58 -17.37 -33.93
N LEU A 698 6.69 -18.32 -32.98
CA LEU A 698 5.72 -18.48 -31.88
C LEU A 698 5.78 -17.32 -30.89
N LEU A 699 6.99 -16.85 -30.55
CA LEU A 699 7.18 -15.73 -29.64
C LEU A 699 6.52 -14.48 -30.21
N ASP A 700 6.77 -14.18 -31.47
CA ASP A 700 6.25 -12.99 -32.13
C ASP A 700 4.72 -13.10 -32.35
N TRP A 701 4.23 -14.29 -32.72
CA TRP A 701 2.78 -14.52 -32.83
C TRP A 701 2.06 -14.31 -31.47
N LEU A 702 2.58 -14.86 -30.38
CA LEU A 702 2.00 -14.66 -29.05
C LEU A 702 2.07 -13.21 -28.58
N ALA A 703 3.15 -12.50 -28.91
CA ALA A 703 3.29 -11.08 -28.62
C ALA A 703 2.23 -10.22 -29.35
N LEU A 704 1.92 -10.57 -30.62
CA LEU A 704 0.82 -9.95 -31.37
C LEU A 704 -0.57 -10.34 -30.85
N GLU A 705 -0.74 -11.60 -30.39
CA GLU A 705 -2.00 -12.03 -29.77
C GLU A 705 -2.29 -11.26 -28.49
N LEU A 706 -1.26 -10.92 -27.69
CA LEU A 706 -1.43 -10.06 -26.52
C LEU A 706 -1.95 -8.67 -26.92
N GLU A 707 -1.35 -8.06 -27.95
CA GLU A 707 -1.75 -6.73 -28.42
C GLU A 707 -3.18 -6.76 -29.01
N LYS A 708 -3.48 -7.72 -29.89
CA LYS A 708 -4.80 -7.89 -30.54
C LYS A 708 -5.92 -8.12 -29.53
N ASN A 709 -5.62 -8.71 -28.36
CA ASN A 709 -6.57 -8.98 -27.29
C ASN A 709 -6.45 -7.97 -26.14
N GLN A 710 -6.20 -6.68 -26.45
CA GLN A 710 -6.20 -5.57 -25.50
C GLN A 710 -5.24 -5.79 -24.32
N TYR A 711 -4.10 -6.39 -24.57
CA TYR A 711 -3.07 -6.69 -23.56
C TYR A 711 -3.55 -7.56 -22.39
N SER A 712 -4.58 -8.41 -22.58
CA SER A 712 -5.09 -9.36 -21.59
C SER A 712 -4.08 -10.48 -21.31
N LEU A 713 -3.55 -10.56 -20.09
CA LEU A 713 -2.66 -11.65 -19.69
C LEU A 713 -3.44 -12.97 -19.57
N LYS A 714 -4.68 -12.93 -19.08
CA LYS A 714 -5.54 -14.12 -18.97
C LYS A 714 -5.81 -14.75 -20.34
N HIS A 715 -5.86 -13.94 -21.42
CA HIS A 715 -5.97 -14.48 -22.79
C HIS A 715 -4.74 -15.34 -23.17
N LEU A 716 -3.51 -14.85 -22.92
CA LEU A 716 -2.30 -15.64 -23.17
C LEU A 716 -2.24 -16.91 -22.32
N HIS A 717 -2.63 -16.84 -21.06
CA HIS A 717 -2.75 -18.02 -20.20
C HIS A 717 -3.69 -19.07 -20.83
N LYS A 718 -4.86 -18.65 -21.29
CA LYS A 718 -5.82 -19.55 -21.97
C LYS A 718 -5.21 -20.22 -23.19
N LEU A 719 -4.48 -19.48 -24.02
CA LEU A 719 -3.81 -20.04 -25.19
C LEU A 719 -2.76 -21.09 -24.81
N MET A 720 -1.91 -20.77 -23.83
CA MET A 720 -0.83 -21.66 -23.42
C MET A 720 -1.33 -22.93 -22.73
N VAL A 721 -2.20 -22.82 -21.72
CA VAL A 721 -2.65 -23.98 -20.92
C VAL A 721 -3.65 -24.89 -21.66
N ASN A 722 -4.37 -24.38 -22.66
CA ASN A 722 -5.24 -25.18 -23.52
C ASN A 722 -4.49 -25.87 -24.67
N SER A 723 -3.20 -25.57 -24.89
CA SER A 723 -2.43 -26.24 -25.93
C SER A 723 -2.19 -27.71 -25.62
N ARG A 724 -2.05 -28.52 -26.67
CA ARG A 724 -1.63 -29.91 -26.52
C ARG A 724 -0.23 -30.01 -25.90
N ALA A 725 0.67 -29.11 -26.28
CA ALA A 725 2.03 -29.04 -25.74
C ALA A 725 2.05 -28.90 -24.20
N TYR A 726 1.12 -28.14 -23.61
CA TYR A 726 1.01 -28.04 -22.16
C TYR A 726 0.37 -29.27 -21.50
N ARG A 727 -0.59 -29.91 -22.19
CA ARG A 727 -1.38 -31.05 -21.68
C ARG A 727 -0.73 -32.41 -21.92
N GLN A 728 0.38 -32.48 -22.64
CA GLN A 728 1.08 -33.74 -22.92
C GLN A 728 1.78 -34.31 -21.67
N SER A 729 2.08 -35.61 -21.72
CA SER A 729 2.75 -36.37 -20.65
C SER A 729 4.19 -35.88 -20.45
N SER A 730 4.69 -36.04 -19.22
CA SER A 730 6.09 -35.80 -18.82
C SER A 730 6.99 -37.02 -19.08
N LYS A 731 6.40 -38.18 -19.38
CA LYS A 731 7.15 -39.44 -19.55
C LYS A 731 8.22 -39.31 -20.65
N PRO A 732 9.45 -39.74 -20.37
CA PRO A 732 10.53 -39.65 -21.32
C PRO A 732 10.36 -40.65 -22.50
N ASN A 733 10.76 -40.21 -23.68
CA ASN A 733 10.88 -41.07 -24.86
C ASN A 733 12.40 -41.19 -25.15
N PRO A 734 12.98 -42.39 -25.10
CA PRO A 734 14.45 -42.56 -25.29
C PRO A 734 14.96 -41.97 -26.61
N ASN A 735 14.26 -42.17 -27.71
CA ASN A 735 14.68 -41.66 -29.04
C ASN A 735 14.67 -40.11 -29.11
N ASN A 736 13.83 -39.45 -28.33
CA ASN A 736 13.81 -38.01 -28.27
C ASN A 736 14.84 -37.45 -27.26
N LEU A 737 15.13 -38.20 -26.19
CA LEU A 737 16.15 -37.82 -25.20
C LEU A 737 17.52 -37.72 -25.85
N ASP A 738 17.87 -38.65 -26.76
CA ASP A 738 19.14 -38.62 -27.47
C ASP A 738 19.29 -37.40 -28.39
N LYS A 739 18.18 -36.83 -28.89
CA LYS A 739 18.17 -35.68 -29.81
C LYS A 739 17.98 -34.34 -29.10
N ASP A 740 17.16 -34.31 -28.07
CA ASP A 740 16.77 -33.11 -27.33
C ASP A 740 16.54 -33.42 -25.85
N SER A 741 17.65 -33.71 -25.13
CA SER A 741 17.61 -34.02 -23.68
C SER A 741 17.00 -32.87 -22.85
N ASP A 742 17.30 -31.63 -23.22
CA ASP A 742 16.82 -30.40 -22.56
C ASP A 742 15.35 -30.09 -22.84
N ASN A 743 14.70 -30.89 -23.71
CA ASN A 743 13.30 -30.63 -24.13
C ASN A 743 13.11 -29.22 -24.72
N LYS A 744 14.10 -28.69 -25.43
CA LYS A 744 14.10 -27.36 -26.06
C LYS A 744 12.93 -27.18 -27.04
N PHE A 745 12.54 -28.27 -27.71
CA PHE A 745 11.49 -28.26 -28.74
C PHE A 745 10.14 -28.74 -28.21
N LEU A 746 10.00 -28.97 -26.89
CA LEU A 746 8.74 -29.26 -26.21
C LEU A 746 8.05 -30.54 -26.71
N TRP A 747 8.81 -31.60 -26.95
CA TRP A 747 8.26 -32.92 -27.31
C TRP A 747 7.56 -33.62 -26.13
N ARG A 748 7.79 -33.17 -24.88
CA ARG A 748 7.07 -33.57 -23.67
C ARG A 748 6.80 -32.34 -22.78
N LYS A 749 5.92 -32.48 -21.77
CA LYS A 749 5.90 -31.51 -20.68
C LYS A 749 7.01 -31.84 -19.68
N SER A 750 7.86 -30.89 -19.35
CA SER A 750 8.85 -31.12 -18.32
C SER A 750 8.19 -31.22 -16.94
N PRO A 751 8.54 -32.22 -16.09
CA PRO A 751 8.12 -32.23 -14.70
C PRO A 751 8.73 -31.02 -13.97
N SER A 752 8.06 -30.52 -12.98
CA SER A 752 8.52 -29.36 -12.20
C SER A 752 8.31 -29.59 -10.71
N ARG A 753 9.31 -29.23 -9.90
CA ARG A 753 9.15 -29.19 -8.45
C ARG A 753 8.25 -28.01 -8.06
N LEU A 754 7.38 -28.21 -7.07
CA LEU A 754 6.57 -27.13 -6.50
C LEU A 754 7.50 -26.02 -5.96
N GLU A 755 7.11 -24.79 -6.18
CA GLU A 755 7.74 -23.64 -5.56
C GLU A 755 7.48 -23.62 -4.05
N ALA A 756 8.39 -23.03 -3.30
CA ALA A 756 8.35 -23.00 -1.85
C ALA A 756 7.01 -22.53 -1.25
N GLU A 757 6.42 -21.50 -1.84
CA GLU A 757 5.15 -20.95 -1.41
C GLU A 757 3.99 -21.91 -1.69
N SER A 758 3.93 -22.48 -2.90
CA SER A 758 2.91 -23.46 -3.26
C SER A 758 3.02 -24.73 -2.43
N LEU A 759 4.23 -25.16 -2.10
CA LEU A 759 4.49 -26.29 -1.21
C LEU A 759 3.96 -26.03 0.21
N ARG A 760 4.30 -24.86 0.81
CA ARG A 760 3.79 -24.48 2.12
C ARG A 760 2.27 -24.34 2.14
N ASP A 761 1.71 -23.67 1.14
CA ASP A 761 0.27 -23.45 1.02
C ASP A 761 -0.50 -24.77 0.79
N SER A 762 0.12 -25.74 0.10
CA SER A 762 -0.44 -27.10 -0.07
C SER A 762 -0.53 -27.86 1.25
N MET A 763 0.52 -27.80 2.09
CA MET A 763 0.49 -28.41 3.42
C MET A 763 -0.62 -27.78 4.29
N LEU A 764 -0.79 -26.47 4.25
CA LEU A 764 -1.88 -25.77 4.93
C LEU A 764 -3.27 -26.22 4.42
N LYS A 765 -3.44 -26.35 3.09
CA LYS A 765 -4.71 -26.78 2.51
C LYS A 765 -5.02 -28.23 2.85
N VAL A 766 -4.05 -29.12 2.71
CA VAL A 766 -4.21 -30.56 2.96
C VAL A 766 -4.46 -30.82 4.45
N SER A 767 -3.78 -30.11 5.35
CA SER A 767 -4.04 -30.21 6.79
C SER A 767 -5.36 -29.58 7.25
N GLY A 768 -6.06 -28.83 6.38
CA GLY A 768 -7.29 -28.11 6.72
C GLY A 768 -7.05 -26.86 7.57
N LYS A 769 -5.81 -26.39 7.65
CA LYS A 769 -5.43 -25.22 8.47
C LYS A 769 -5.31 -23.92 7.65
N LEU A 770 -5.50 -23.94 6.32
CA LEU A 770 -5.36 -22.76 5.44
C LEU A 770 -6.35 -21.67 5.82
N ASN A 771 -5.84 -20.49 6.12
CA ASN A 771 -6.63 -19.28 6.32
C ASN A 771 -6.73 -18.50 4.99
N ASN A 772 -7.93 -18.41 4.45
CA ASN A 772 -8.22 -17.75 3.16
C ASN A 772 -8.34 -16.21 3.24
N LYS A 773 -7.97 -15.60 4.36
CA LYS A 773 -7.96 -14.12 4.50
C LYS A 773 -7.01 -13.50 3.51
N MET A 774 -7.55 -12.69 2.61
CA MET A 774 -6.79 -11.98 1.57
C MET A 774 -6.49 -10.53 1.99
N GLY A 775 -5.40 -10.00 1.41
CA GLY A 775 -5.05 -8.58 1.51
C GLY A 775 -4.65 -8.08 2.91
N GLY A 776 -4.41 -6.79 2.99
CA GLY A 776 -4.03 -6.11 4.23
C GLY A 776 -2.58 -6.37 4.66
N PRO A 777 -2.18 -5.87 5.82
CA PRO A 777 -0.83 -6.09 6.36
C PRO A 777 -0.46 -7.57 6.40
N GLY A 778 0.80 -7.86 6.05
CA GLY A 778 1.33 -9.22 6.08
C GLY A 778 1.38 -9.81 7.48
N PHE A 779 1.17 -11.13 7.59
CA PHE A 779 1.42 -11.84 8.85
C PHE A 779 2.92 -11.94 9.12
N ARG A 780 3.30 -11.93 10.40
CA ARG A 780 4.70 -11.96 10.82
C ARG A 780 5.01 -13.23 11.59
N ASP A 781 5.85 -14.06 11.00
CA ASP A 781 6.49 -15.23 11.63
C ASP A 781 7.91 -14.90 12.11
N VAL A 782 8.19 -13.62 12.34
CA VAL A 782 9.44 -13.09 12.86
C VAL A 782 9.16 -12.08 13.98
N THR A 783 9.96 -12.12 15.03
CA THR A 783 10.13 -11.01 15.96
C THR A 783 11.26 -10.10 15.47
N PHE A 784 11.24 -8.84 15.85
CA PHE A 784 12.33 -7.92 15.52
C PHE A 784 12.84 -7.18 16.76
N ARG A 785 14.13 -6.96 16.77
CA ARG A 785 14.85 -6.23 17.83
C ARG A 785 15.76 -5.18 17.18
N SER A 786 15.64 -3.94 17.62
CA SER A 786 16.59 -2.91 17.23
C SER A 786 17.78 -2.86 18.21
N LEU A 787 18.98 -2.90 17.67
CA LEU A 787 20.23 -2.76 18.41
C LEU A 787 21.17 -1.82 17.65
N ASN A 788 21.61 -0.74 18.28
CA ASN A 788 22.47 0.30 17.68
C ASN A 788 21.92 0.84 16.35
N GLY A 789 20.57 0.90 16.25
CA GLY A 789 19.88 1.37 15.05
C GLY A 789 19.76 0.36 13.91
N THR A 790 20.30 -0.86 14.06
CA THR A 790 20.13 -1.98 13.13
C THR A 790 18.96 -2.84 13.60
N THR A 791 18.07 -3.22 12.69
CA THR A 791 16.95 -4.11 12.98
C THR A 791 17.32 -5.55 12.62
N TYR A 792 17.21 -6.43 13.59
CA TYR A 792 17.42 -7.87 13.46
C TYR A 792 16.07 -8.59 13.52
N TYR A 793 15.88 -9.57 12.67
CA TYR A 793 14.67 -10.39 12.58
C TYR A 793 14.98 -11.81 13.04
N THR A 794 14.17 -12.34 13.96
CA THR A 794 14.32 -13.71 14.47
C THR A 794 13.06 -14.50 14.15
N PRO A 795 13.15 -15.58 13.35
CA PRO A 795 12.00 -16.42 13.03
C PRO A 795 11.46 -17.15 14.25
N PHE A 796 10.14 -17.38 14.23
CA PHE A 796 9.46 -18.29 15.14
C PHE A 796 8.36 -19.05 14.41
N ASP A 797 7.94 -20.19 14.96
CA ASP A 797 6.73 -20.90 14.57
C ASP A 797 5.84 -21.12 15.79
N LYS A 798 4.55 -20.88 15.65
CA LYS A 798 3.54 -21.12 16.69
C LYS A 798 2.21 -21.46 16.03
N GLU A 799 1.32 -22.08 16.80
CA GLU A 799 -0.05 -22.26 16.36
C GLU A 799 -0.81 -20.94 16.47
N ASP A 800 -1.15 -20.37 15.31
CA ASP A 800 -1.88 -19.11 15.19
C ASP A 800 -2.56 -19.08 13.81
N PRO A 801 -3.89 -18.95 13.73
CA PRO A 801 -4.60 -18.90 12.43
C PRO A 801 -4.12 -17.79 11.50
N GLU A 802 -3.63 -16.64 12.02
CA GLU A 802 -3.10 -15.57 11.18
C GLU A 802 -1.79 -15.99 10.47
N LEU A 803 -0.96 -16.85 11.09
CA LEU A 803 0.25 -17.37 10.47
C LEU A 803 -0.02 -18.44 9.41
N ASN A 804 -1.26 -18.93 9.32
CA ASN A 804 -1.70 -19.94 8.36
C ASN A 804 -2.29 -19.34 7.06
N ARG A 805 -2.16 -18.03 6.85
CA ARG A 805 -2.52 -17.38 5.59
C ARG A 805 -1.62 -17.85 4.45
N ARG A 806 -2.06 -17.62 3.20
CA ARG A 806 -1.25 -17.87 2.01
C ARG A 806 0.11 -17.17 2.12
N THR A 807 1.16 -17.83 1.65
CA THR A 807 2.56 -17.37 1.78
C THR A 807 2.82 -16.01 1.12
N VAL A 808 2.06 -15.64 0.09
CA VAL A 808 2.15 -14.31 -0.54
C VAL A 808 1.87 -13.16 0.44
N TYR A 809 1.17 -13.43 1.54
CA TYR A 809 0.89 -12.46 2.62
C TYR A 809 1.89 -12.53 3.78
N ARG A 810 2.95 -13.33 3.67
CA ARG A 810 4.01 -13.34 4.67
C ARG A 810 4.80 -12.03 4.61
N PHE A 811 5.03 -11.40 5.76
CA PHE A 811 6.00 -10.31 5.88
C PHE A 811 7.39 -10.77 5.45
N SER A 812 7.98 -10.13 4.44
CA SER A 812 9.22 -10.56 3.78
C SER A 812 10.37 -9.59 4.08
N PRO A 813 11.04 -9.68 5.25
CA PRO A 813 12.20 -8.86 5.53
C PRO A 813 13.43 -9.33 4.74
N ARG A 814 14.28 -8.41 4.33
CA ARG A 814 15.60 -8.72 3.75
C ARG A 814 16.56 -9.21 4.83
N GLY A 815 17.47 -10.07 4.44
CA GLY A 815 18.50 -10.64 5.35
C GLY A 815 17.99 -11.68 6.35
N GLN A 816 16.67 -11.97 6.37
CA GLN A 816 16.11 -13.06 7.19
C GLN A 816 15.01 -13.79 6.43
N ARG A 817 15.28 -15.00 6.04
CA ARG A 817 14.39 -15.86 5.27
C ARG A 817 13.78 -16.96 6.16
N SER A 818 12.61 -17.47 5.79
CA SER A 818 12.02 -18.66 6.42
C SER A 818 12.82 -19.91 6.04
N ALA A 819 13.19 -20.73 7.02
CA ALA A 819 14.02 -21.92 6.79
C ALA A 819 13.41 -22.88 5.76
N ILE A 820 12.09 -23.07 5.76
CA ILE A 820 11.44 -23.94 4.76
C ILE A 820 11.40 -23.28 3.37
N LEU A 821 11.14 -21.97 3.29
CA LEU A 821 11.09 -21.28 2.00
C LEU A 821 12.49 -21.20 1.38
N ASP A 822 13.52 -20.97 2.19
CA ASP A 822 14.90 -20.91 1.74
C ASP A 822 15.42 -22.28 1.25
N ALA A 823 15.09 -23.36 1.98
CA ALA A 823 15.42 -24.71 1.55
C ALA A 823 14.83 -25.07 0.16
N PHE A 824 13.71 -24.48 -0.21
CA PHE A 824 13.02 -24.70 -1.48
C PHE A 824 13.21 -23.56 -2.50
N ASP A 825 14.37 -22.91 -2.46
CA ASP A 825 14.82 -21.92 -3.45
C ASP A 825 13.90 -20.68 -3.60
N CYS A 826 13.22 -20.25 -2.53
CA CYS A 826 12.49 -18.98 -2.56
C CYS A 826 13.47 -17.83 -2.84
N PRO A 827 13.20 -16.96 -3.83
CA PRO A 827 14.09 -15.86 -4.18
C PRO A 827 14.39 -14.91 -3.03
N ASP A 828 15.59 -14.33 -3.04
CA ASP A 828 15.95 -13.23 -2.15
C ASP A 828 15.26 -11.94 -2.62
N PRO A 829 14.47 -11.27 -1.77
CA PRO A 829 13.79 -10.04 -2.15
C PRO A 829 14.73 -8.83 -2.33
N SER A 830 16.05 -9.03 -2.21
CA SER A 830 17.04 -7.97 -2.43
C SER A 830 17.39 -7.78 -3.90
N THR A 831 17.09 -8.76 -4.76
CA THR A 831 17.44 -8.74 -6.19
C THR A 831 16.25 -9.15 -7.06
N THR A 832 16.23 -8.68 -8.30
CA THR A 832 15.27 -9.13 -9.31
C THR A 832 15.47 -10.61 -9.62
N ALA A 833 14.43 -11.42 -9.50
CA ALA A 833 14.46 -12.84 -9.82
C ALA A 833 13.52 -13.16 -11.00
N PRO A 834 14.01 -13.10 -12.25
CA PRO A 834 13.22 -13.35 -13.46
C PRO A 834 12.89 -14.82 -13.68
N LYS A 835 13.68 -15.68 -13.10
CA LYS A 835 13.48 -17.13 -12.98
C LYS A 835 13.95 -17.61 -11.63
N ARG A 836 13.32 -18.63 -11.11
CA ARG A 836 13.72 -19.26 -9.85
C ARG A 836 14.74 -20.39 -10.10
N SER A 837 15.66 -20.56 -9.19
CA SER A 837 16.46 -21.78 -9.12
C SER A 837 15.55 -22.96 -8.78
N VAL A 838 15.84 -24.13 -9.31
CA VAL A 838 15.19 -25.39 -8.96
C VAL A 838 16.27 -26.41 -8.67
N THR A 839 16.57 -26.55 -7.37
CA THR A 839 17.58 -27.50 -6.90
C THR A 839 16.91 -28.75 -6.32
N THR A 840 17.63 -29.85 -6.25
CA THR A 840 17.24 -31.05 -5.52
C THR A 840 18.36 -31.38 -4.55
N THR A 841 18.14 -31.16 -3.27
CA THR A 841 19.17 -31.28 -2.25
C THR A 841 18.73 -32.13 -1.06
N PRO A 842 19.63 -32.80 -0.33
CA PRO A 842 19.28 -33.49 0.93
C PRO A 842 18.68 -32.55 1.98
N ILE A 843 19.01 -31.24 1.95
CA ILE A 843 18.47 -30.24 2.88
C ILE A 843 16.98 -30.10 2.71
N GLN A 844 16.44 -30.22 1.49
CA GLN A 844 15.01 -30.17 1.21
C GLN A 844 14.28 -31.33 1.89
N ALA A 845 14.76 -32.54 1.74
CA ALA A 845 14.21 -33.72 2.40
C ALA A 845 14.29 -33.59 3.93
N LEU A 846 15.42 -33.11 4.48
CA LEU A 846 15.56 -32.86 5.91
C LEU A 846 14.61 -31.77 6.41
N ALA A 847 14.38 -30.71 5.61
CA ALA A 847 13.43 -29.65 5.96
C ALA A 847 11.99 -30.19 6.02
N LEU A 848 11.56 -30.99 5.05
CA LEU A 848 10.25 -31.66 5.07
C LEU A 848 10.10 -32.66 6.21
N PHE A 849 11.21 -33.19 6.70
CA PHE A 849 11.18 -34.19 7.76
C PHE A 849 11.24 -33.59 9.18
N ASN A 850 11.95 -32.46 9.37
CA ASN A 850 12.27 -31.95 10.71
C ASN A 850 11.81 -30.52 10.98
N ASN A 851 11.32 -29.76 9.98
CA ASN A 851 10.91 -28.39 10.18
C ASN A 851 9.66 -28.31 11.09
N ALA A 852 9.65 -27.44 12.09
CA ALA A 852 8.56 -27.30 13.05
C ALA A 852 7.20 -27.03 12.37
N PHE A 853 7.17 -26.20 11.33
CA PHE A 853 5.95 -25.96 10.56
C PHE A 853 5.42 -27.24 9.92
N VAL A 854 6.28 -28.05 9.31
CA VAL A 854 5.88 -29.31 8.64
C VAL A 854 5.34 -30.32 9.67
N LEU A 855 5.99 -30.45 10.82
CA LEU A 855 5.51 -31.29 11.92
C LEU A 855 4.13 -30.87 12.38
N ARG A 856 3.92 -29.59 12.63
CA ARG A 856 2.62 -29.01 13.02
C ARG A 856 1.54 -29.23 11.94
N MET A 857 1.90 -29.17 10.66
CA MET A 857 0.97 -29.45 9.57
C MET A 857 0.64 -30.94 9.48
N ALA A 858 1.60 -31.84 9.75
CA ALA A 858 1.35 -33.28 9.81
C ALA A 858 0.40 -33.64 10.96
N ASP A 859 0.57 -33.03 12.14
CA ASP A 859 -0.35 -33.18 13.27
C ASP A 859 -1.76 -32.68 12.91
N GLY A 860 -1.89 -31.49 12.31
CA GLY A 860 -3.16 -30.94 11.84
C GLY A 860 -3.82 -31.81 10.76
N PHE A 861 -3.02 -32.43 9.88
CA PHE A 861 -3.52 -33.35 8.87
C PHE A 861 -4.07 -34.63 9.51
N ALA A 862 -3.35 -35.20 10.45
CA ALA A 862 -3.84 -36.37 11.21
C ALA A 862 -5.12 -36.08 12.00
N GLU A 863 -5.25 -34.88 12.61
CA GLU A 863 -6.49 -34.43 13.26
C GLU A 863 -7.66 -34.34 12.28
N ARG A 864 -7.42 -33.82 11.07
CA ARG A 864 -8.40 -33.74 9.99
C ARG A 864 -8.87 -35.13 9.59
N LEU A 865 -7.95 -36.06 9.34
CA LEU A 865 -8.26 -37.46 8.98
C LEU A 865 -9.10 -38.15 10.02
N LYS A 866 -8.79 -38.02 11.31
CA LYS A 866 -9.58 -38.57 12.41
C LYS A 866 -11.02 -38.01 12.48
N LYS A 867 -11.22 -36.76 12.04
CA LYS A 867 -12.53 -36.11 11.97
C LYS A 867 -13.35 -36.58 10.75
N GLU A 868 -12.69 -36.77 9.61
CA GLU A 868 -13.32 -37.09 8.33
C GLU A 868 -13.58 -38.61 8.18
N SER A 869 -12.84 -39.48 8.88
CA SER A 869 -12.90 -40.94 8.70
C SER A 869 -12.85 -41.70 10.03
N LYS A 870 -13.63 -42.75 10.16
CA LYS A 870 -13.81 -43.51 11.45
C LYS A 870 -12.76 -44.58 11.68
N SER A 871 -12.40 -45.33 10.64
CA SER A 871 -11.42 -46.41 10.74
C SER A 871 -10.03 -45.98 10.27
N LEU A 872 -9.00 -46.62 10.78
CA LEU A 872 -7.62 -46.32 10.38
C LEU A 872 -7.40 -46.57 8.88
N ASN A 873 -8.04 -47.61 8.32
CA ASN A 873 -7.98 -47.88 6.88
C ASN A 873 -8.57 -46.73 6.04
N GLU A 874 -9.77 -46.26 6.42
CA GLU A 874 -10.38 -45.09 5.76
C GLU A 874 -9.52 -43.83 5.92
N GLN A 875 -8.86 -43.65 7.06
CA GLN A 875 -7.96 -42.52 7.30
C GLN A 875 -6.73 -42.57 6.39
N VAL A 876 -6.15 -43.76 6.19
CA VAL A 876 -5.05 -43.98 5.24
C VAL A 876 -5.48 -43.65 3.82
N GLN A 877 -6.62 -44.22 3.36
CA GLN A 877 -7.16 -43.93 2.02
C GLN A 877 -7.40 -42.45 1.82
N ARG A 878 -8.02 -41.80 2.80
CA ARG A 878 -8.30 -40.36 2.76
C ARG A 878 -7.05 -39.51 2.75
N ALA A 879 -5.98 -39.93 3.40
CA ALA A 879 -4.69 -39.23 3.38
C ALA A 879 -4.12 -39.18 1.97
N TYR A 880 -4.11 -40.27 1.21
CA TYR A 880 -3.66 -40.28 -0.18
C TYR A 880 -4.57 -39.47 -1.10
N GLU A 881 -5.92 -39.57 -0.93
CA GLU A 881 -6.82 -38.70 -1.68
C GLU A 881 -6.53 -37.23 -1.51
N LEU A 882 -6.32 -36.77 -0.28
CA LEU A 882 -6.07 -35.35 0.02
C LEU A 882 -4.66 -34.89 -0.40
N ALA A 883 -3.64 -35.73 -0.23
CA ALA A 883 -2.26 -35.37 -0.56
C ALA A 883 -1.98 -35.47 -2.06
N TYR A 884 -2.46 -36.53 -2.72
CA TYR A 884 -2.08 -36.85 -4.09
C TYR A 884 -3.25 -36.78 -5.10
N GLY A 885 -4.49 -36.71 -4.61
CA GLY A 885 -5.70 -36.72 -5.46
C GLY A 885 -6.01 -38.07 -6.10
N ARG A 886 -5.55 -39.15 -5.49
CA ARG A 886 -5.83 -40.53 -5.91
C ARG A 886 -6.02 -41.46 -4.72
N ASN A 887 -6.61 -42.59 -4.95
CA ASN A 887 -6.63 -43.67 -3.96
C ASN A 887 -5.23 -44.34 -3.89
N PRO A 888 -4.82 -44.85 -2.71
CA PRO A 888 -3.65 -45.68 -2.59
C PRO A 888 -3.87 -47.06 -3.24
N ASP A 889 -2.82 -47.72 -3.71
CA ASP A 889 -2.84 -49.10 -4.05
C ASP A 889 -2.77 -50.00 -2.79
N GLU A 890 -2.85 -51.34 -2.97
CA GLU A 890 -2.87 -52.27 -1.85
C GLU A 890 -1.59 -52.28 -1.02
N GLU A 891 -0.44 -52.12 -1.66
CA GLU A 891 0.88 -52.01 -0.98
C GLU A 891 0.97 -50.72 -0.17
N GLU A 892 0.55 -49.59 -0.74
CA GLU A 892 0.48 -48.32 -0.08
C GLU A 892 -0.48 -48.31 1.13
N VAL A 893 -1.62 -48.98 1.02
CA VAL A 893 -2.55 -49.15 2.16
C VAL A 893 -1.90 -49.93 3.29
N ASN A 894 -1.25 -51.07 2.99
CA ASN A 894 -0.62 -51.91 3.99
C ASN A 894 0.52 -51.16 4.69
N LEU A 895 1.38 -50.52 3.94
CA LEU A 895 2.48 -49.67 4.47
C LEU A 895 1.94 -48.50 5.31
N GLY A 896 0.88 -47.87 4.84
CA GLY A 896 0.25 -46.72 5.55
C GLY A 896 -0.36 -47.17 6.90
N LEU A 897 -0.96 -48.34 6.94
CA LEU A 897 -1.47 -48.97 8.16
C LEU A 897 -0.34 -49.32 9.13
N GLU A 898 0.74 -49.93 8.65
CA GLU A 898 1.90 -50.31 9.46
C GLU A 898 2.55 -49.05 10.10
N ILE A 899 2.83 -48.02 9.31
CA ILE A 899 3.40 -46.75 9.79
C ILE A 899 2.47 -46.12 10.83
N SER A 900 1.16 -46.08 10.55
CA SER A 900 0.20 -45.44 11.44
C SER A 900 0.00 -46.19 12.77
N GLN A 901 0.09 -47.52 12.77
CA GLN A 901 -0.01 -48.36 13.97
C GLN A 901 1.25 -48.23 14.83
N ASN A 902 2.43 -48.27 14.23
CA ASN A 902 3.70 -48.28 14.93
C ASN A 902 4.15 -46.89 15.39
N HIS A 903 3.88 -45.83 14.62
CA HIS A 903 4.42 -44.48 14.80
C HIS A 903 3.36 -43.36 14.86
N GLY A 904 2.09 -43.71 14.69
CA GLY A 904 0.99 -42.74 14.68
C GLY A 904 0.65 -42.19 13.30
N LEU A 905 -0.59 -41.80 13.12
CA LEU A 905 -1.12 -41.28 11.85
C LEU A 905 -0.37 -40.01 11.37
N ASN A 906 0.14 -39.18 12.27
CA ASN A 906 0.95 -38.01 11.93
C ASN A 906 2.31 -38.38 11.30
N ALA A 907 2.87 -39.56 11.64
CA ALA A 907 4.08 -40.06 10.97
C ALA A 907 3.79 -40.36 9.48
N LEU A 908 2.68 -41.01 9.18
CA LEU A 908 2.23 -41.20 7.79
C LEU A 908 2.03 -39.86 7.08
N CYS A 909 1.33 -38.91 7.70
CA CYS A 909 1.13 -37.58 7.13
C CYS A 909 2.45 -36.88 6.77
N ARG A 910 3.48 -37.00 7.64
CA ARG A 910 4.81 -36.47 7.39
C ARG A 910 5.51 -37.18 6.23
N VAL A 911 5.39 -38.51 6.12
CA VAL A 911 5.92 -39.27 4.99
C VAL A 911 5.30 -38.82 3.68
N LEU A 912 3.97 -38.65 3.63
CA LEU A 912 3.28 -38.17 2.45
C LEU A 912 3.77 -36.78 2.02
N PHE A 913 3.94 -35.84 2.96
CA PHE A 913 4.49 -34.51 2.64
C PHE A 913 5.92 -34.55 2.10
N ASN A 914 6.72 -35.56 2.45
CA ASN A 914 8.11 -35.72 2.00
C ASN A 914 8.26 -36.57 0.74
N SER A 915 7.18 -37.00 0.13
CA SER A 915 7.22 -37.81 -1.09
C SER A 915 7.45 -36.96 -2.33
N ASN A 916 8.05 -37.54 -3.37
CA ASN A 916 8.16 -36.91 -4.68
C ASN A 916 6.78 -36.57 -5.28
N GLU A 917 5.78 -37.42 -5.10
CA GLU A 917 4.44 -37.20 -5.66
C GLU A 917 3.76 -35.96 -5.04
N PHE A 918 4.09 -35.61 -3.79
CA PHE A 918 3.62 -34.35 -3.18
C PHE A 918 4.37 -33.13 -3.68
N VAL A 919 5.70 -33.26 -3.88
CA VAL A 919 6.60 -32.13 -4.15
C VAL A 919 6.75 -31.84 -5.64
N VAL A 920 6.56 -32.81 -6.52
CA VAL A 920 6.77 -32.70 -7.97
C VAL A 920 5.43 -32.77 -8.71
N ILE A 921 5.26 -31.91 -9.70
CA ILE A 921 4.16 -31.92 -10.67
C ILE A 921 4.69 -32.52 -11.99
N GLU A 922 4.08 -33.60 -12.43
CA GLU A 922 4.35 -34.25 -13.69
C GLU A 922 3.70 -33.57 -14.91
#